data_8f1728bfec359d5b73a990c35ce7870a
#
_entry.id   8f1728bfec359d5b73a990c35ce7870a
#
_cell.length_a   1.000
_cell.length_b   1.000
_cell.length_c   1.000
_cell.angle_alpha   90.00
_cell.angle_beta   90.00
_cell.angle_gamma   90.00
#
_symmetry.space_group_name_H-M   'P 1'
#
loop_
_entity.id
_entity.type
_entity.pdbx_description
1 polymer ?
#
loop_
_entity_poly.entity_id
_entity_poly.type
_entity_poly.pdbx_seq_one_letter_code
_entity_poly.pdbx_strand_id
1 'polypeptide(L)'
;MPKRNDLHCVLLIGSGPIIIGQACEFDYSGSQSLRSLREDGIKTILINSNPATIMTDPSMADVVYLKPLTTKSLVEILKAHPEIDAVLPTMGGQTALNLCIEADEKGIWKDFGVEIIGVDIDAIQITEDREKFRVLLDEIGIPMAPSETATSFLKGKEIAQRFGFPLVIRPSFTLGGTGASIVYKKEDFDMLLNRGLEASPIHEVLIDKALLGWKEYELELLRDKNDNVAIICTIENMDPMGIHTGDSITVAPAMTLSDRTFQRMRDMAIKMMRSIGDFAGGCNVQFAVSPDEKEDIIAIEINPRVSRSSALASKATGYPIAKIATKLAIGYHLDELQNQITKSTSAFFEPTLDYVIVKIPRWNFDKFEGSDRTIGLQMKSVGEVMGIGRSFQEALQKATQSLEIKRNGLGADGKGYKNYEQIIEKLTYPSWDRVFVIYDAVQMGIPLSRIHEITKIDMWFLKQYEELCALEKEISRYKIDTLPKELLFEAKQKGFADRQIAYMVGCWESEVHKKREELNIRRVFKLVDTCAAEFKAQTPYYYSTFEAPIRTADGKEYVANDSVVTDCKKVVVLGSGPNRIGQGIEFDYCCVHGVLAAEECGYETIMINCNPETVSTDFDTADKLYFEPVFWEYIYDIIQHEKPEGVIVQLGGQTALKLAEKLDKYGIKIIGTSFQSLDLAEDRGSFSTLLKENNIPYPRFGVAETADEALKLSDELDFPLLVRPSYVLGGQGMKIVINKEELEAHVVDLLRKIPNNKLLLDHYLDGAIEAEADAICDGENVYIIGIMEHIEPCGIHSGDSNATLPPFNLGEFVLQQIKDHTHKIALALNTVGLINVQFAVKDDIVYIIEANPRASRTVPFISKAYQEPYVNYATKVMLGEKKLTDFHFNPHLEGFAIKQPVFSFNKFPNVDKKLGPEMKSTGESILFIDSLKDDAFYDIYTRRKMYLSK
;
A
#
# COMPACT_ATOMS: atom_id res chain seq x y z
N MET A 1 -37.47 3.67 -11.66
CA MET A 1 -36.77 2.52 -12.25
C MET A 1 -35.31 2.66 -11.86
N PRO A 2 -34.69 1.63 -11.30
CA PRO A 2 -33.43 1.80 -10.63
C PRO A 2 -32.27 2.19 -11.56
N LYS A 3 -32.17 1.74 -12.79
CA LYS A 3 -31.03 1.98 -13.66
C LYS A 3 -31.42 2.85 -14.87
N ARG A 4 -30.54 3.71 -15.33
CA ARG A 4 -30.66 4.44 -16.61
C ARG A 4 -30.60 3.44 -17.79
N ASN A 5 -31.63 3.47 -18.63
CA ASN A 5 -31.74 2.55 -19.77
C ASN A 5 -31.02 3.06 -21.02
N ASP A 6 -30.52 4.27 -20.99
CA ASP A 6 -29.81 4.96 -22.08
C ASP A 6 -28.28 4.76 -22.00
N LEU A 7 -27.78 4.16 -20.92
CA LEU A 7 -26.36 3.84 -20.73
C LEU A 7 -26.07 2.39 -21.12
N HIS A 8 -25.23 2.19 -22.14
CA HIS A 8 -24.86 0.86 -22.66
C HIS A 8 -23.35 0.61 -22.61
N CYS A 9 -22.54 1.67 -22.74
CA CYS A 9 -21.09 1.58 -22.74
C CYS A 9 -20.45 2.74 -21.94
N VAL A 10 -19.67 2.43 -20.91
CA VAL A 10 -19.01 3.42 -20.05
C VAL A 10 -17.51 3.31 -20.15
N LEU A 11 -16.86 4.45 -20.39
CA LEU A 11 -15.40 4.62 -20.28
C LEU A 11 -15.01 4.93 -18.84
N LEU A 12 -14.17 4.09 -18.24
CA LEU A 12 -13.53 4.35 -16.95
C LEU A 12 -12.11 4.90 -17.16
N ILE A 13 -11.77 5.98 -16.47
CA ILE A 13 -10.42 6.52 -16.47
C ILE A 13 -9.72 6.08 -15.17
N GLY A 14 -8.60 5.37 -15.30
CA GLY A 14 -7.78 4.93 -14.17
C GLY A 14 -6.89 6.03 -13.59
N SER A 15 -6.09 5.69 -12.60
CA SER A 15 -5.24 6.62 -11.85
C SER A 15 -3.82 6.80 -12.38
N GLY A 16 -3.42 6.01 -13.37
CA GLY A 16 -2.03 5.96 -13.83
C GLY A 16 -1.10 5.15 -12.90
N PRO A 17 0.21 5.41 -12.95
CA PRO A 17 1.18 4.72 -12.11
C PRO A 17 1.09 5.16 -10.65
N ILE A 18 1.56 4.31 -9.74
CA ILE A 18 1.62 4.62 -8.30
C ILE A 18 2.68 5.69 -8.04
N ILE A 19 2.25 6.76 -7.39
CA ILE A 19 3.10 7.85 -6.90
C ILE A 19 2.77 8.17 -5.44
N ILE A 20 3.70 8.80 -4.73
CA ILE A 20 3.40 9.30 -3.38
C ILE A 20 2.30 10.37 -3.47
N GLY A 21 1.16 10.12 -2.83
CA GLY A 21 -0.03 10.96 -2.86
C GLY A 21 -1.20 10.37 -3.66
N GLN A 22 -0.95 9.39 -4.55
CA GLN A 22 -1.97 8.65 -5.29
C GLN A 22 -1.49 7.21 -5.51
N ALA A 23 -1.82 6.33 -4.59
CA ALA A 23 -1.31 4.96 -4.52
C ALA A 23 -2.32 3.93 -5.07
N CYS A 24 -2.37 2.73 -4.46
CA CYS A 24 -3.14 1.61 -5.00
C CYS A 24 -4.63 1.59 -4.59
N GLU A 25 -5.09 2.53 -3.77
CA GLU A 25 -6.50 2.68 -3.41
C GLU A 25 -7.43 2.85 -4.61
N PHE A 26 -6.90 3.35 -5.72
CA PHE A 26 -7.67 3.51 -6.96
C PHE A 26 -7.72 2.24 -7.81
N ASP A 27 -6.84 1.27 -7.59
CA ASP A 27 -7.01 -0.07 -8.16
C ASP A 27 -8.24 -0.76 -7.54
N TYR A 28 -8.40 -0.65 -6.22
CA TYR A 28 -9.61 -1.09 -5.53
C TYR A 28 -10.86 -0.43 -6.11
N SER A 29 -10.93 0.90 -6.16
CA SER A 29 -12.13 1.61 -6.62
C SER A 29 -12.44 1.35 -8.10
N GLY A 30 -11.43 1.30 -8.96
CA GLY A 30 -11.58 0.99 -10.37
C GLY A 30 -12.07 -0.44 -10.61
N SER A 31 -11.50 -1.42 -9.91
CA SER A 31 -11.90 -2.83 -10.01
C SER A 31 -13.35 -3.04 -9.55
N GLN A 32 -13.74 -2.44 -8.43
CA GLN A 32 -15.12 -2.50 -7.92
C GLN A 32 -16.11 -1.82 -8.87
N SER A 33 -15.73 -0.70 -9.48
CA SER A 33 -16.56 -0.02 -10.48
C SER A 33 -16.78 -0.85 -11.73
N LEU A 34 -15.72 -1.44 -12.28
CA LEU A 34 -15.83 -2.30 -13.47
C LEU A 34 -16.74 -3.50 -13.21
N ARG A 35 -16.56 -4.19 -12.08
CA ARG A 35 -17.46 -5.27 -11.66
C ARG A 35 -18.90 -4.79 -11.55
N SER A 36 -19.12 -3.64 -10.91
CA SER A 36 -20.46 -3.06 -10.70
C SER A 36 -21.17 -2.74 -12.01
N LEU A 37 -20.48 -2.14 -12.99
CA LEU A 37 -21.04 -1.84 -14.32
C LEU A 37 -21.38 -3.11 -15.07
N ARG A 38 -20.49 -4.11 -15.05
CA ARG A 38 -20.71 -5.40 -15.73
C ARG A 38 -21.87 -6.20 -15.12
N GLU A 39 -22.05 -6.18 -13.80
CA GLU A 39 -23.21 -6.76 -13.11
C GLU A 39 -24.53 -6.22 -13.66
N ASP A 40 -24.55 -4.94 -14.06
CA ASP A 40 -25.72 -4.30 -14.67
C ASP A 40 -25.80 -4.44 -16.21
N GLY A 41 -24.91 -5.21 -16.81
CA GLY A 41 -24.87 -5.46 -18.24
C GLY A 41 -24.43 -4.26 -19.07
N ILE A 42 -23.67 -3.31 -18.47
CA ILE A 42 -23.06 -2.17 -19.16
C ILE A 42 -21.70 -2.61 -19.67
N LYS A 43 -21.44 -2.38 -20.96
CA LYS A 43 -20.12 -2.60 -21.55
C LYS A 43 -19.10 -1.64 -20.94
N THR A 44 -17.93 -2.17 -20.61
CA THR A 44 -16.89 -1.40 -19.92
C THR A 44 -15.64 -1.25 -20.77
N ILE A 45 -15.17 -0.03 -20.89
CA ILE A 45 -13.89 0.28 -21.51
C ILE A 45 -13.03 0.99 -20.48
N LEU A 46 -11.80 0.52 -20.28
CA LEU A 46 -10.85 1.08 -19.33
C LEU A 46 -9.65 1.67 -20.05
N ILE A 47 -9.23 2.86 -19.64
CA ILE A 47 -7.90 3.39 -19.94
C ILE A 47 -7.09 3.54 -18.64
N ASN A 48 -5.91 2.91 -18.59
CA ASN A 48 -4.92 3.10 -17.54
C ASN A 48 -3.52 2.74 -18.05
N SER A 49 -2.46 3.31 -17.48
CA SER A 49 -1.07 3.04 -17.90
C SER A 49 -0.32 2.09 -16.95
N ASN A 50 -0.92 1.68 -15.85
CA ASN A 50 -0.27 0.85 -14.84
C ASN A 50 -0.50 -0.65 -15.13
N PRO A 51 0.57 -1.44 -15.46
CA PRO A 51 0.42 -2.87 -15.75
C PRO A 51 0.24 -3.73 -14.50
N ALA A 52 0.57 -3.22 -13.32
CA ALA A 52 0.55 -3.99 -12.07
C ALA A 52 -0.83 -4.05 -11.39
N THR A 53 -1.81 -3.26 -11.89
CA THR A 53 -3.14 -3.18 -11.29
C THR A 53 -4.06 -4.34 -11.69
N ILE A 54 -4.99 -4.69 -10.79
CA ILE A 54 -6.08 -5.65 -11.07
C ILE A 54 -7.08 -5.05 -12.05
N MET A 55 -7.40 -3.75 -11.93
CA MET A 55 -8.37 -3.11 -12.86
C MET A 55 -7.96 -3.24 -14.34
N THR A 56 -6.67 -3.30 -14.63
CA THR A 56 -6.16 -3.48 -16.00
C THR A 56 -6.05 -4.93 -16.45
N ASP A 57 -6.48 -5.88 -15.62
CA ASP A 57 -6.55 -7.27 -16.04
C ASP A 57 -7.59 -7.44 -17.17
N PRO A 58 -7.28 -8.22 -18.23
CA PRO A 58 -8.22 -8.45 -19.35
C PRO A 58 -9.57 -9.01 -18.93
N SER A 59 -9.66 -9.66 -17.76
CA SER A 59 -10.92 -10.20 -17.22
C SER A 59 -11.80 -9.14 -16.55
N MET A 60 -11.26 -7.96 -16.22
CA MET A 60 -11.95 -6.93 -15.42
C MET A 60 -12.87 -6.04 -16.25
N ALA A 61 -12.46 -5.65 -17.46
CA ALA A 61 -13.27 -4.85 -18.37
C ALA A 61 -13.44 -5.57 -19.71
N ASP A 62 -14.47 -5.18 -20.48
CA ASP A 62 -14.68 -5.76 -21.82
C ASP A 62 -13.57 -5.35 -22.79
N VAL A 63 -13.02 -4.14 -22.59
CA VAL A 63 -11.85 -3.65 -23.34
C VAL A 63 -10.92 -2.89 -22.38
N VAL A 64 -9.65 -3.27 -22.37
CA VAL A 64 -8.60 -2.61 -21.57
C VAL A 64 -7.58 -1.95 -22.49
N TYR A 65 -7.38 -0.64 -22.30
CA TYR A 65 -6.33 0.14 -22.94
C TYR A 65 -5.21 0.45 -21.96
N LEU A 66 -4.08 -0.23 -22.09
CA LEU A 66 -2.84 0.09 -21.40
C LEU A 66 -2.13 1.22 -22.17
N LYS A 67 -2.58 2.47 -21.94
CA LYS A 67 -2.07 3.66 -22.62
C LYS A 67 -1.81 4.79 -21.64
N PRO A 68 -0.92 5.75 -22.00
CA PRO A 68 -0.77 6.99 -21.23
C PRO A 68 -2.10 7.75 -21.10
N LEU A 69 -2.33 8.29 -19.91
CA LEU A 69 -3.53 9.08 -19.61
C LEU A 69 -3.42 10.48 -20.20
N THR A 70 -3.76 10.62 -21.48
CA THR A 70 -3.69 11.86 -22.24
C THR A 70 -4.95 12.07 -23.08
N THR A 71 -5.26 13.30 -23.42
CA THR A 71 -6.38 13.62 -24.32
C THR A 71 -6.22 13.02 -25.71
N LYS A 72 -4.97 12.82 -26.18
CA LYS A 72 -4.69 12.09 -27.43
C LYS A 72 -5.17 10.64 -27.35
N SER A 73 -4.81 9.94 -26.27
CA SER A 73 -5.26 8.56 -26.06
C SER A 73 -6.78 8.44 -25.95
N LEU A 74 -7.43 9.42 -25.30
CA LEU A 74 -8.89 9.47 -25.21
C LEU A 74 -9.53 9.59 -26.60
N VAL A 75 -9.05 10.50 -27.44
CA VAL A 75 -9.57 10.68 -28.81
C VAL A 75 -9.38 9.42 -29.66
N GLU A 76 -8.26 8.71 -29.51
CA GLU A 76 -8.03 7.43 -30.19
C GLU A 76 -9.06 6.37 -29.77
N ILE A 77 -9.33 6.25 -28.47
CA ILE A 77 -10.31 5.30 -27.91
C ILE A 77 -11.71 5.65 -28.35
N LEU A 78 -12.11 6.92 -28.26
CA LEU A 78 -13.44 7.40 -28.66
C LEU A 78 -13.72 7.18 -30.17
N LYS A 79 -12.69 7.30 -31.00
CA LYS A 79 -12.78 6.96 -32.42
C LYS A 79 -12.94 5.47 -32.67
N ALA A 80 -12.27 4.65 -31.87
CA ALA A 80 -12.34 3.18 -31.99
C ALA A 80 -13.66 2.63 -31.43
N HIS A 81 -14.28 3.34 -30.48
CA HIS A 81 -15.46 2.93 -29.73
C HIS A 81 -16.54 4.03 -29.75
N PRO A 82 -17.19 4.27 -30.91
CA PRO A 82 -18.25 5.27 -31.02
C PRO A 82 -19.51 4.93 -30.22
N GLU A 83 -19.58 3.71 -29.66
CA GLU A 83 -20.65 3.25 -28.76
C GLU A 83 -20.49 3.72 -27.32
N ILE A 84 -19.43 4.45 -26.95
CA ILE A 84 -19.26 5.00 -25.59
C ILE A 84 -20.31 6.10 -25.37
N ASP A 85 -21.23 5.84 -24.43
CA ASP A 85 -22.29 6.78 -24.03
C ASP A 85 -21.81 7.75 -22.96
N ALA A 86 -20.97 7.27 -22.04
CA ALA A 86 -20.58 8.03 -20.86
C ALA A 86 -19.14 7.77 -20.41
N VAL A 87 -18.61 8.72 -19.62
CA VAL A 87 -17.33 8.58 -18.90
C VAL A 87 -17.54 8.72 -17.41
N LEU A 88 -16.90 7.83 -16.64
CA LEU A 88 -16.88 7.86 -15.16
C LEU A 88 -15.47 8.23 -14.68
N PRO A 89 -15.21 9.51 -14.28
CA PRO A 89 -13.88 9.95 -13.87
C PRO A 89 -13.62 9.83 -12.36
N THR A 90 -14.66 9.61 -11.54
CA THR A 90 -14.58 9.73 -10.07
C THR A 90 -13.83 8.59 -9.37
N MET A 91 -13.42 7.57 -10.11
CA MET A 91 -12.78 6.34 -9.58
C MET A 91 -11.26 6.30 -9.78
N GLY A 92 -10.69 7.20 -10.56
CA GLY A 92 -9.24 7.24 -10.87
C GLY A 92 -8.49 8.38 -10.17
N GLY A 93 -9.03 8.91 -9.09
CA GLY A 93 -8.41 9.98 -8.30
C GLY A 93 -8.25 11.28 -9.06
N GLN A 94 -7.33 12.12 -8.61
CA GLN A 94 -7.09 13.45 -9.19
C GLN A 94 -6.63 13.39 -10.64
N THR A 95 -5.85 12.38 -11.01
CA THR A 95 -5.37 12.21 -12.40
C THR A 95 -6.54 12.05 -13.37
N ALA A 96 -7.54 11.25 -13.01
CA ALA A 96 -8.71 11.04 -13.86
C ALA A 96 -9.58 12.30 -13.96
N LEU A 97 -9.80 13.01 -12.84
CA LEU A 97 -10.55 14.27 -12.85
C LEU A 97 -9.86 15.33 -13.70
N ASN A 98 -8.55 15.51 -13.55
CA ASN A 98 -7.79 16.50 -14.33
C ASN A 98 -7.85 16.19 -15.83
N LEU A 99 -7.71 14.91 -16.21
CA LEU A 99 -7.85 14.52 -17.62
C LEU A 99 -9.27 14.73 -18.15
N CYS A 100 -10.29 14.50 -17.30
CA CYS A 100 -11.68 14.73 -17.67
C CYS A 100 -11.95 16.22 -17.93
N ILE A 101 -11.43 17.12 -17.08
CA ILE A 101 -11.52 18.59 -17.25
C ILE A 101 -10.80 19.03 -18.53
N GLU A 102 -9.55 18.57 -18.73
CA GLU A 102 -8.77 18.90 -19.94
C GLU A 102 -9.49 18.48 -21.23
N ALA A 103 -10.13 17.31 -21.19
CA ALA A 103 -10.91 16.82 -22.34
C ALA A 103 -12.18 17.65 -22.57
N ASP A 104 -12.85 18.13 -21.51
CA ASP A 104 -14.00 19.02 -21.60
C ASP A 104 -13.62 20.39 -22.17
N GLU A 105 -12.56 21.00 -21.66
CA GLU A 105 -12.03 22.29 -22.16
C GLU A 105 -11.66 22.24 -23.64
N LYS A 106 -11.21 21.08 -24.12
CA LYS A 106 -10.94 20.83 -25.55
C LYS A 106 -12.18 20.44 -26.36
N GLY A 107 -13.36 20.39 -25.74
CA GLY A 107 -14.62 20.02 -26.37
C GLY A 107 -14.75 18.55 -26.76
N ILE A 108 -13.85 17.67 -26.29
CA ILE A 108 -13.80 16.26 -26.72
C ILE A 108 -15.10 15.53 -26.37
N TRP A 109 -15.60 15.67 -25.14
CA TRP A 109 -16.84 14.98 -24.73
C TRP A 109 -18.03 15.36 -25.59
N LYS A 110 -18.15 16.65 -25.88
CA LYS A 110 -19.21 17.18 -26.73
C LYS A 110 -19.09 16.70 -28.19
N ASP A 111 -17.87 16.69 -28.73
CA ASP A 111 -17.63 16.28 -30.13
C ASP A 111 -17.94 14.81 -30.37
N PHE A 112 -17.79 13.96 -29.36
CA PHE A 112 -18.09 12.54 -29.42
C PHE A 112 -19.45 12.17 -28.80
N GLY A 113 -20.19 13.13 -28.22
CA GLY A 113 -21.49 12.90 -27.62
C GLY A 113 -21.45 12.06 -26.34
N VAL A 114 -20.34 12.15 -25.57
CA VAL A 114 -20.12 11.39 -24.32
C VAL A 114 -20.57 12.20 -23.12
N GLU A 115 -21.40 11.62 -22.26
CA GLU A 115 -21.86 12.24 -21.02
C GLU A 115 -20.85 11.97 -19.87
N ILE A 116 -20.59 12.96 -19.03
CA ILE A 116 -19.84 12.78 -17.79
C ILE A 116 -20.83 12.38 -16.70
N ILE A 117 -20.66 11.20 -16.10
CA ILE A 117 -21.55 10.67 -15.06
C ILE A 117 -20.90 10.64 -13.68
N GLY A 118 -21.75 10.70 -12.65
CA GLY A 118 -21.34 10.70 -11.25
C GLY A 118 -21.06 12.10 -10.71
N VAL A 119 -20.40 12.95 -11.48
CA VAL A 119 -20.09 14.34 -11.10
C VAL A 119 -20.09 15.21 -12.36
N ASP A 120 -20.60 16.42 -12.30
CA ASP A 120 -20.48 17.37 -13.39
C ASP A 120 -19.18 18.20 -13.30
N ILE A 121 -18.81 18.87 -14.42
CA ILE A 121 -17.59 19.69 -14.48
C ILE A 121 -17.66 20.88 -13.52
N ASP A 122 -18.84 21.49 -13.36
CA ASP A 122 -19.02 22.62 -12.46
C ASP A 122 -18.79 22.21 -11.01
N ALA A 123 -19.30 21.04 -10.59
CA ALA A 123 -19.05 20.49 -9.26
C ALA A 123 -17.55 20.21 -9.03
N ILE A 124 -16.85 19.64 -10.01
CA ILE A 124 -15.39 19.43 -9.91
C ILE A 124 -14.68 20.79 -9.77
N GLN A 125 -14.99 21.75 -10.62
CA GLN A 125 -14.35 23.07 -10.59
C GLN A 125 -14.61 23.83 -9.28
N ILE A 126 -15.83 23.78 -8.75
CA ILE A 126 -16.18 24.44 -7.49
C ILE A 126 -15.38 23.84 -6.34
N THR A 127 -15.19 22.53 -6.32
CA THR A 127 -14.52 21.82 -5.21
C THR A 127 -13.00 21.90 -5.31
N GLU A 128 -12.43 21.92 -6.50
CA GLU A 128 -10.98 21.96 -6.72
C GLU A 128 -10.42 23.41 -6.71
N ASP A 129 -11.25 24.40 -7.12
CA ASP A 129 -10.88 25.81 -7.07
C ASP A 129 -11.22 26.38 -5.69
N ARG A 130 -10.20 26.65 -4.89
CA ARG A 130 -10.38 27.10 -3.51
C ARG A 130 -11.10 28.44 -3.38
N GLU A 131 -10.97 29.34 -4.34
CA GLU A 131 -11.69 30.61 -4.31
C GLU A 131 -13.18 30.38 -4.60
N LYS A 132 -13.52 29.56 -5.59
CA LYS A 132 -14.92 29.17 -5.86
C LYS A 132 -15.52 28.42 -4.66
N PHE A 133 -14.75 27.53 -4.07
CA PHE A 133 -15.17 26.79 -2.88
C PHE A 133 -15.40 27.71 -1.68
N ARG A 134 -14.50 28.68 -1.45
CA ARG A 134 -14.68 29.70 -0.40
C ARG A 134 -15.96 30.51 -0.60
N VAL A 135 -16.21 31.01 -1.83
CA VAL A 135 -17.42 31.76 -2.16
C VAL A 135 -18.67 30.92 -1.86
N LEU A 136 -18.67 29.65 -2.29
CA LEU A 136 -19.77 28.72 -2.01
C LEU A 136 -20.02 28.58 -0.50
N LEU A 137 -18.95 28.36 0.29
CA LEU A 137 -19.08 28.20 1.74
C LEU A 137 -19.58 29.46 2.44
N ASP A 138 -19.12 30.64 2.00
CA ASP A 138 -19.64 31.94 2.50
C ASP A 138 -21.14 32.10 2.21
N GLU A 139 -21.60 31.75 1.00
CA GLU A 139 -23.01 31.81 0.60
C GLU A 139 -23.91 30.89 1.45
N ILE A 140 -23.40 29.68 1.77
CA ILE A 140 -24.16 28.73 2.57
C ILE A 140 -23.88 28.87 4.08
N GLY A 141 -23.05 29.84 4.50
CA GLY A 141 -22.78 30.15 5.90
C GLY A 141 -22.00 29.05 6.65
N ILE A 142 -21.07 28.37 5.97
CA ILE A 142 -20.18 27.37 6.58
C ILE A 142 -18.80 28.01 6.77
N PRO A 143 -18.24 28.00 8.01
CA PRO A 143 -16.94 28.61 8.29
C PRO A 143 -15.79 27.88 7.56
N MET A 144 -14.91 28.68 6.97
CA MET A 144 -13.64 28.25 6.41
C MET A 144 -12.48 29.03 7.04
N ALA A 145 -11.28 28.46 7.07
CA ALA A 145 -10.11 29.22 7.52
C ALA A 145 -9.90 30.47 6.66
N PRO A 146 -9.52 31.61 7.24
CA PRO A 146 -9.16 32.80 6.46
C PRO A 146 -8.10 32.44 5.42
N SER A 147 -8.40 32.66 4.17
CA SER A 147 -7.60 32.22 3.04
C SER A 147 -7.63 33.25 1.92
N GLU A 148 -6.49 33.53 1.30
CA GLU A 148 -6.41 34.41 0.12
C GLU A 148 -5.34 33.93 -0.85
N THR A 149 -5.61 34.14 -2.13
CA THR A 149 -4.70 33.81 -3.21
C THR A 149 -3.67 34.92 -3.47
N ALA A 150 -2.42 34.53 -3.64
CA ALA A 150 -1.32 35.42 -4.03
C ALA A 150 -0.68 34.93 -5.33
N THR A 151 -0.69 35.78 -6.36
CA THR A 151 -0.02 35.58 -7.65
C THR A 151 1.30 36.32 -7.76
N SER A 152 1.71 36.98 -6.69
CA SER A 152 2.97 37.71 -6.60
C SER A 152 3.48 37.79 -5.17
N PHE A 153 4.79 38.00 -5.06
CA PHE A 153 5.47 38.13 -3.77
C PHE A 153 4.91 39.29 -2.94
N LEU A 154 4.63 40.44 -3.59
CA LEU A 154 4.09 41.60 -2.89
C LEU A 154 2.69 41.34 -2.32
N LYS A 155 1.82 40.70 -3.11
CA LYS A 155 0.47 40.35 -2.67
C LYS A 155 0.54 39.38 -1.47
N GLY A 156 1.44 38.41 -1.52
CA GLY A 156 1.65 37.44 -0.42
C GLY A 156 2.08 38.15 0.87
N LYS A 157 2.94 39.16 0.81
CA LYS A 157 3.33 39.98 1.98
C LYS A 157 2.18 40.74 2.60
N GLU A 158 1.32 41.33 1.76
CA GLU A 158 0.14 42.05 2.24
C GLU A 158 -0.82 41.10 2.98
N ILE A 159 -1.04 39.87 2.47
CA ILE A 159 -1.88 38.88 3.10
C ILE A 159 -1.26 38.47 4.46
N ALA A 160 0.04 38.18 4.48
CA ALA A 160 0.73 37.77 5.70
C ALA A 160 0.68 38.83 6.79
N GLN A 161 0.73 40.11 6.44
CA GLN A 161 0.58 41.23 7.40
C GLN A 161 -0.81 41.27 8.02
N ARG A 162 -1.87 40.87 7.28
CA ARG A 162 -3.26 40.89 7.77
C ARG A 162 -3.55 39.64 8.61
N PHE A 163 -3.11 38.47 8.17
CA PHE A 163 -3.44 37.22 8.84
C PHE A 163 -2.56 36.94 10.06
N GLY A 164 -1.32 37.47 10.08
CA GLY A 164 -0.33 37.16 11.11
C GLY A 164 0.11 35.70 11.06
N PHE A 165 1.15 35.36 11.83
CA PHE A 165 1.71 34.02 11.89
C PHE A 165 1.08 33.17 13.01
N PRO A 166 1.06 31.83 12.92
CA PRO A 166 1.56 31.02 11.80
C PRO A 166 0.61 31.01 10.59
N LEU A 167 1.19 30.77 9.39
CA LEU A 167 0.48 30.68 8.11
C LEU A 167 0.79 29.37 7.39
N VAL A 168 -0.11 28.96 6.51
CA VAL A 168 0.13 27.87 5.55
C VAL A 168 0.23 28.46 4.15
N ILE A 169 1.25 28.11 3.40
CA ILE A 169 1.41 28.43 1.99
C ILE A 169 1.19 27.16 1.19
N ARG A 170 0.25 27.17 0.27
CA ARG A 170 -0.08 26.02 -0.59
C ARG A 170 0.00 26.44 -2.06
N PRO A 171 0.92 25.87 -2.86
CA PRO A 171 0.91 26.10 -4.30
C PRO A 171 -0.35 25.55 -4.94
N SER A 172 -0.97 26.36 -5.83
CA SER A 172 -2.15 25.94 -6.60
C SER A 172 -1.78 24.86 -7.63
N PHE A 173 -2.71 23.93 -7.88
CA PHE A 173 -2.59 22.85 -8.86
C PHE A 173 -1.44 21.88 -8.62
N THR A 174 -1.10 21.60 -7.34
CA THR A 174 -0.11 20.58 -6.96
C THR A 174 -0.77 19.38 -6.26
N LEU A 175 -0.22 18.17 -6.49
CA LEU A 175 -0.73 16.93 -5.91
C LEU A 175 -0.10 16.62 -4.54
N GLY A 176 -0.89 16.07 -3.60
CA GLY A 176 -0.43 15.56 -2.32
C GLY A 176 0.36 16.59 -1.51
N GLY A 177 -0.06 17.86 -1.55
CA GLY A 177 0.57 18.95 -0.81
C GLY A 177 1.98 19.33 -1.28
N THR A 178 2.36 19.01 -2.51
CA THR A 178 3.70 19.33 -3.05
C THR A 178 3.98 20.84 -2.97
N GLY A 179 5.11 21.22 -2.33
CA GLY A 179 5.52 22.60 -2.13
C GLY A 179 4.78 23.34 -1.01
N ALA A 180 3.78 22.72 -0.37
CA ALA A 180 3.12 23.29 0.79
C ALA A 180 4.08 23.46 1.98
N SER A 181 3.91 24.55 2.72
CA SER A 181 4.78 24.88 3.85
C SER A 181 4.01 25.56 4.96
N ILE A 182 4.39 25.27 6.22
CA ILE A 182 3.94 26.03 7.39
C ILE A 182 4.99 27.07 7.71
N VAL A 183 4.55 28.31 7.81
CA VAL A 183 5.40 29.45 8.19
C VAL A 183 5.12 29.80 9.63
N TYR A 184 6.00 29.41 10.53
CA TYR A 184 5.87 29.70 11.96
C TYR A 184 6.30 31.13 12.30
N LYS A 185 7.33 31.64 11.60
CA LYS A 185 7.97 32.91 11.89
C LYS A 185 8.07 33.77 10.65
N LYS A 186 8.03 35.10 10.86
CA LYS A 186 8.11 36.09 9.80
C LYS A 186 9.40 35.98 8.97
N GLU A 187 10.51 35.58 9.62
CA GLU A 187 11.83 35.47 9.01
C GLU A 187 11.88 34.43 7.87
N ASP A 188 11.10 33.36 7.99
CA ASP A 188 11.08 32.26 7.01
C ASP A 188 10.11 32.54 5.84
N PHE A 189 9.23 33.51 5.99
CA PHE A 189 8.11 33.74 5.08
C PHE A 189 8.56 34.03 3.63
N ASP A 190 9.54 34.90 3.45
CA ASP A 190 9.99 35.34 2.12
C ASP A 190 10.55 34.17 1.29
N MET A 191 11.33 33.31 1.94
CA MET A 191 11.89 32.11 1.31
C MET A 191 10.81 31.10 0.95
N LEU A 192 9.90 30.82 1.87
CA LEU A 192 8.84 29.81 1.68
C LEU A 192 7.77 30.29 0.68
N LEU A 193 7.47 31.58 0.64
CA LEU A 193 6.57 32.15 -0.34
C LEU A 193 7.12 32.04 -1.77
N ASN A 194 8.40 32.41 -1.98
CA ASN A 194 9.04 32.25 -3.29
C ASN A 194 9.05 30.78 -3.74
N ARG A 195 9.43 29.88 -2.85
CA ARG A 195 9.40 28.43 -3.14
C ARG A 195 8.00 27.95 -3.52
N GLY A 196 6.98 28.45 -2.84
CA GLY A 196 5.58 28.11 -3.13
C GLY A 196 5.15 28.61 -4.51
N LEU A 197 5.46 29.86 -4.84
CA LEU A 197 5.16 30.44 -6.15
C LEU A 197 5.86 29.68 -7.30
N GLU A 198 7.12 29.30 -7.11
CA GLU A 198 7.89 28.51 -8.09
C GLU A 198 7.35 27.09 -8.26
N ALA A 199 6.81 26.49 -7.20
CA ALA A 199 6.25 25.13 -7.25
C ALA A 199 4.91 25.05 -7.99
N SER A 200 4.17 26.16 -8.07
CA SER A 200 2.90 26.22 -8.80
C SER A 200 3.10 26.39 -10.31
N PRO A 201 2.47 25.54 -11.15
CA PRO A 201 2.55 25.67 -12.61
C PRO A 201 2.08 27.03 -13.15
N ILE A 202 1.22 27.74 -12.41
CA ILE A 202 0.65 29.03 -12.77
C ILE A 202 1.16 30.20 -11.90
N HIS A 203 2.24 29.95 -11.11
CA HIS A 203 2.81 30.96 -10.18
C HIS A 203 1.79 31.53 -9.19
N GLU A 204 0.95 30.66 -8.63
CA GLU A 204 -0.08 31.04 -7.68
C GLU A 204 0.03 30.23 -6.39
N VAL A 205 -0.11 30.88 -5.25
CA VAL A 205 -0.20 30.23 -3.95
C VAL A 205 -1.44 30.70 -3.19
N LEU A 206 -2.01 29.78 -2.45
CA LEU A 206 -2.98 30.07 -1.41
C LEU A 206 -2.25 30.30 -0.09
N ILE A 207 -2.61 31.35 0.63
CA ILE A 207 -2.10 31.65 1.97
C ILE A 207 -3.26 31.54 2.95
N ASP A 208 -3.19 30.52 3.82
CA ASP A 208 -4.22 30.24 4.82
C ASP A 208 -3.72 30.63 6.21
N LYS A 209 -4.66 31.01 7.09
CA LYS A 209 -4.40 31.05 8.53
C LYS A 209 -4.20 29.62 9.04
N ALA A 210 -3.09 29.33 9.67
CA ALA A 210 -2.81 27.97 10.17
C ALA A 210 -3.69 27.62 11.40
N LEU A 211 -4.30 26.45 11.36
CA LEU A 211 -5.12 25.89 12.43
C LEU A 211 -4.32 24.85 13.24
N LEU A 212 -3.07 25.18 13.61
CA LEU A 212 -2.19 24.25 14.31
C LEU A 212 -2.78 23.82 15.65
N GLY A 213 -2.76 22.51 15.89
CA GLY A 213 -3.26 21.94 17.14
C GLY A 213 -4.79 21.73 17.16
N TRP A 214 -5.52 22.10 16.11
CA TRP A 214 -6.91 21.72 15.97
C TRP A 214 -7.02 20.23 15.66
N LYS A 215 -8.13 19.62 16.08
CA LYS A 215 -8.44 18.23 15.74
C LYS A 215 -8.90 18.16 14.29
N GLU A 216 -8.59 17.07 13.60
CA GLU A 216 -8.98 16.85 12.22
C GLU A 216 -9.86 15.61 12.10
N TYR A 217 -11.00 15.79 11.41
CA TYR A 217 -11.99 14.76 11.16
C TYR A 217 -12.35 14.69 9.68
N GLU A 218 -12.66 13.48 9.24
CA GLU A 218 -13.17 13.24 7.89
C GLU A 218 -14.50 12.51 7.96
N LEU A 219 -15.39 12.86 7.04
CA LEU A 219 -16.65 12.14 6.80
C LEU A 219 -16.64 11.58 5.39
N GLU A 220 -16.87 10.28 5.27
CA GLU A 220 -17.13 9.63 4.00
C GLU A 220 -18.62 9.54 3.76
N LEU A 221 -19.09 10.08 2.63
CA LEU A 221 -20.52 10.24 2.33
C LEU A 221 -20.85 9.65 0.96
N LEU A 222 -22.13 9.31 0.80
CA LEU A 222 -22.75 9.02 -0.49
C LEU A 222 -23.96 9.92 -0.70
N ARG A 223 -24.17 10.37 -1.95
CA ARG A 223 -25.37 11.09 -2.38
C ARG A 223 -25.89 10.50 -3.68
N ASP A 224 -27.21 10.36 -3.78
CA ASP A 224 -27.88 9.96 -5.01
C ASP A 224 -28.60 11.12 -5.71
N LYS A 225 -29.18 10.84 -6.88
CA LYS A 225 -29.91 11.84 -7.68
C LYS A 225 -31.24 12.30 -7.04
N ASN A 226 -31.78 11.55 -6.08
CA ASN A 226 -32.96 11.92 -5.29
C ASN A 226 -32.63 12.78 -4.06
N ASP A 227 -31.34 13.21 -3.96
CA ASP A 227 -30.83 13.98 -2.83
C ASP A 227 -30.83 13.22 -1.48
N ASN A 228 -30.85 11.88 -1.51
CA ASN A 228 -30.57 11.08 -0.33
C ASN A 228 -29.07 11.15 -0.04
N VAL A 229 -28.71 11.42 1.21
CA VAL A 229 -27.31 11.48 1.66
C VAL A 229 -27.11 10.55 2.85
N ALA A 230 -26.09 9.70 2.80
CA ALA A 230 -25.70 8.80 3.88
C ALA A 230 -24.25 9.07 4.31
N ILE A 231 -24.02 9.13 5.63
CA ILE A 231 -22.68 9.16 6.22
C ILE A 231 -22.23 7.73 6.43
N ILE A 232 -21.18 7.32 5.74
CA ILE A 232 -20.71 5.94 5.75
C ILE A 232 -19.70 5.70 6.88
N CYS A 233 -18.81 6.66 7.12
CA CYS A 233 -17.78 6.52 8.14
C CYS A 233 -17.35 7.88 8.68
N THR A 234 -17.09 7.92 9.99
CA THR A 234 -16.38 9.02 10.65
C THR A 234 -14.94 8.60 10.90
N ILE A 235 -14.00 9.41 10.49
CA ILE A 235 -12.56 9.17 10.65
C ILE A 235 -11.95 10.31 11.46
N GLU A 236 -11.12 9.99 12.43
CA GLU A 236 -10.38 10.96 13.24
C GLU A 236 -8.88 10.78 13.05
N ASN A 237 -8.17 11.87 12.81
CA ASN A 237 -6.71 11.89 12.82
C ASN A 237 -6.22 12.01 14.27
N MET A 238 -5.42 11.04 14.73
CA MET A 238 -4.75 11.14 16.03
C MET A 238 -3.77 12.31 16.06
N ASP A 239 -3.12 12.57 14.93
CA ASP A 239 -2.24 13.72 14.74
C ASP A 239 -3.10 14.97 14.48
N PRO A 240 -2.78 16.10 15.17
CA PRO A 240 -3.52 17.35 14.97
C PRO A 240 -3.21 17.99 13.62
N MET A 241 -4.01 18.99 13.25
CA MET A 241 -3.79 19.82 12.05
C MET A 241 -2.34 20.28 11.94
N GLY A 242 -1.78 20.17 10.74
CA GLY A 242 -0.39 20.46 10.40
C GLY A 242 0.36 19.25 9.83
N ILE A 243 -0.22 18.06 9.92
CA ILE A 243 0.25 16.83 9.27
C ILE A 243 -0.79 16.43 8.22
N HIS A 244 -0.32 16.08 7.01
CA HIS A 244 -1.22 15.61 5.94
C HIS A 244 -1.99 14.35 6.37
N THR A 245 -3.29 14.27 6.07
CA THR A 245 -4.15 13.14 6.50
C THR A 245 -3.60 11.78 6.06
N GLY A 246 -2.99 11.71 4.86
CA GLY A 246 -2.32 10.50 4.35
C GLY A 246 -1.13 10.05 5.19
N ASP A 247 -0.48 10.96 5.92
CA ASP A 247 0.66 10.69 6.81
C ASP A 247 0.26 10.64 8.30
N SER A 248 -1.02 10.87 8.62
CA SER A 248 -1.55 10.79 9.99
C SER A 248 -1.91 9.36 10.37
N ILE A 249 -1.78 9.05 11.67
CA ILE A 249 -2.42 7.88 12.26
C ILE A 249 -3.91 8.20 12.37
N THR A 250 -4.75 7.37 11.77
CA THR A 250 -6.19 7.61 11.73
C THR A 250 -6.96 6.50 12.45
N VAL A 251 -8.10 6.88 13.02
CA VAL A 251 -8.97 5.99 13.80
C VAL A 251 -10.39 6.08 13.26
N ALA A 252 -11.06 4.96 13.13
CA ALA A 252 -12.46 4.87 12.80
C ALA A 252 -13.18 3.86 13.75
N PRO A 253 -14.39 4.18 14.22
CA PRO A 253 -15.02 5.48 14.16
C PRO A 253 -14.26 6.54 14.97
N ALA A 254 -14.60 7.84 14.81
CA ALA A 254 -13.98 8.91 15.59
C ALA A 254 -14.18 8.69 17.10
N MET A 255 -13.10 8.76 17.89
CA MET A 255 -13.08 8.40 19.31
C MET A 255 -13.31 9.59 20.25
N THR A 256 -12.86 10.78 19.83
CA THR A 256 -12.96 11.98 20.69
C THR A 256 -13.99 13.00 20.21
N LEU A 257 -14.78 12.65 19.20
CA LEU A 257 -15.83 13.47 18.64
C LEU A 257 -17.10 13.34 19.48
N SER A 258 -17.59 14.48 20.03
CA SER A 258 -18.87 14.50 20.75
C SER A 258 -20.05 14.32 19.77
N ASP A 259 -21.15 13.70 20.21
CA ASP A 259 -22.34 13.54 19.38
C ASP A 259 -22.87 14.91 18.91
N ARG A 260 -22.88 15.91 19.77
CA ARG A 260 -23.29 17.27 19.40
C ARG A 260 -22.46 17.84 18.24
N THR A 261 -21.16 17.67 18.28
CA THR A 261 -20.24 18.16 17.24
C THR A 261 -20.36 17.31 15.97
N PHE A 262 -20.53 16.00 16.11
CA PHE A 262 -20.82 15.13 14.98
C PHE A 262 -22.09 15.55 14.23
N GLN A 263 -23.20 15.81 14.93
CA GLN A 263 -24.43 16.23 14.28
C GLN A 263 -24.26 17.57 13.54
N ARG A 264 -23.53 18.52 14.13
CA ARG A 264 -23.20 19.80 13.46
C ARG A 264 -22.35 19.58 12.20
N MET A 265 -21.32 18.74 12.28
CA MET A 265 -20.49 18.38 11.13
C MET A 265 -21.30 17.67 10.04
N ARG A 266 -22.17 16.74 10.43
CA ARG A 266 -23.10 16.03 9.54
C ARG A 266 -23.98 17.00 8.76
N ASP A 267 -24.62 17.93 9.45
CA ASP A 267 -25.47 18.95 8.84
C ASP A 267 -24.69 19.85 7.87
N MET A 268 -23.48 20.23 8.25
CA MET A 268 -22.58 21.02 7.38
C MET A 268 -22.18 20.23 6.14
N ALA A 269 -21.77 18.98 6.28
CA ALA A 269 -21.37 18.11 5.17
C ALA A 269 -22.52 17.89 4.18
N ILE A 270 -23.72 17.59 4.67
CA ILE A 270 -24.93 17.43 3.83
C ILE A 270 -25.24 18.75 3.08
N LYS A 271 -25.14 19.87 3.77
CA LYS A 271 -25.36 21.19 3.16
C LYS A 271 -24.32 21.49 2.06
N MET A 272 -23.06 21.19 2.30
CA MET A 272 -21.99 21.31 1.30
C MET A 272 -22.27 20.43 0.08
N MET A 273 -22.54 19.14 0.30
CA MET A 273 -22.87 18.18 -0.76
C MET A 273 -24.01 18.63 -1.66
N ARG A 274 -25.07 19.20 -1.07
CA ARG A 274 -26.23 19.73 -1.81
C ARG A 274 -25.92 20.96 -2.63
N SER A 275 -24.90 21.71 -2.25
CA SER A 275 -24.56 23.01 -2.85
C SER A 275 -23.52 22.93 -3.98
N ILE A 276 -22.82 21.81 -4.14
CA ILE A 276 -21.76 21.67 -5.16
C ILE A 276 -22.27 21.40 -6.59
N GLY A 277 -23.57 21.20 -6.80
CA GLY A 277 -24.18 20.98 -8.12
C GLY A 277 -24.66 19.55 -8.34
N ASP A 278 -24.66 19.09 -9.59
CA ASP A 278 -25.13 17.76 -9.94
C ASP A 278 -24.05 16.73 -9.63
N PHE A 279 -24.31 15.97 -8.59
CA PHE A 279 -23.41 14.97 -8.04
C PHE A 279 -24.20 13.74 -7.56
N ALA A 280 -23.77 12.54 -7.99
CA ALA A 280 -24.28 11.28 -7.49
C ALA A 280 -23.12 10.28 -7.36
N GLY A 281 -22.71 9.99 -6.14
CA GLY A 281 -21.56 9.12 -5.88
C GLY A 281 -20.99 9.28 -4.49
N GLY A 282 -19.72 8.91 -4.33
CA GLY A 282 -18.97 9.02 -3.07
C GLY A 282 -18.23 10.35 -2.94
N CYS A 283 -18.14 10.84 -1.72
CA CYS A 283 -17.51 12.12 -1.40
C CYS A 283 -16.81 12.05 -0.04
N ASN A 284 -15.65 12.69 0.06
CA ASN A 284 -14.93 12.92 1.31
C ASN A 284 -15.01 14.38 1.70
N VAL A 285 -15.37 14.67 2.97
CA VAL A 285 -15.39 16.02 3.54
C VAL A 285 -14.48 16.06 4.76
N GLN A 286 -13.60 17.04 4.79
CA GLN A 286 -12.64 17.22 5.88
C GLN A 286 -12.96 18.45 6.71
N PHE A 287 -12.88 18.30 8.04
CA PHE A 287 -13.16 19.33 9.02
C PHE A 287 -12.04 19.48 10.04
N ALA A 288 -11.78 20.72 10.45
CA ALA A 288 -11.02 21.02 11.65
C ALA A 288 -11.97 21.43 12.79
N VAL A 289 -11.71 20.92 13.99
CA VAL A 289 -12.48 21.25 15.20
C VAL A 289 -11.54 21.83 16.24
N SER A 290 -11.91 22.99 16.82
CA SER A 290 -11.09 23.60 17.87
C SER A 290 -11.01 22.70 19.10
N PRO A 291 -9.82 22.62 19.76
CA PRO A 291 -9.63 21.76 20.92
C PRO A 291 -10.23 22.33 22.23
N ASP A 292 -10.85 23.50 22.15
CA ASP A 292 -11.46 24.16 23.31
C ASP A 292 -12.94 23.71 23.51
N GLU A 293 -13.55 24.16 24.61
CA GLU A 293 -14.94 23.78 24.95
C GLU A 293 -16.01 24.27 23.94
N LYS A 294 -15.65 25.19 23.02
CA LYS A 294 -16.58 25.69 22.01
C LYS A 294 -16.76 24.71 20.88
N GLU A 295 -15.73 23.89 20.61
CA GLU A 295 -15.70 22.97 19.49
C GLU A 295 -16.14 23.68 18.20
N ASP A 296 -15.49 24.81 17.87
CA ASP A 296 -15.72 25.52 16.62
C ASP A 296 -15.31 24.64 15.44
N ILE A 297 -16.17 24.52 14.45
CA ILE A 297 -15.97 23.66 13.28
C ILE A 297 -15.62 24.52 12.08
N ILE A 298 -14.57 24.14 11.36
CA ILE A 298 -14.13 24.77 10.11
C ILE A 298 -14.06 23.70 9.02
N ALA A 299 -14.69 23.95 7.86
CA ALA A 299 -14.54 23.10 6.69
C ALA A 299 -13.17 23.33 6.05
N ILE A 300 -12.47 22.23 5.71
CA ILE A 300 -11.15 22.26 5.09
C ILE A 300 -11.24 22.05 3.59
N GLU A 301 -11.87 20.95 3.17
CA GLU A 301 -12.05 20.61 1.77
C GLU A 301 -13.19 19.61 1.57
N ILE A 302 -13.65 19.50 0.34
CA ILE A 302 -14.57 18.48 -0.12
C ILE A 302 -14.01 17.87 -1.41
N ASN A 303 -14.03 16.55 -1.50
CA ASN A 303 -13.57 15.80 -2.66
C ASN A 303 -14.74 15.04 -3.26
N PRO A 304 -15.36 15.46 -4.40
CA PRO A 304 -16.54 14.83 -4.99
C PRO A 304 -16.15 13.61 -5.82
N ARG A 305 -15.40 12.72 -5.23
CA ARG A 305 -14.87 11.48 -5.82
C ARG A 305 -14.54 10.49 -4.73
N VAL A 306 -14.37 9.23 -5.11
CA VAL A 306 -13.76 8.24 -4.23
C VAL A 306 -12.34 8.72 -3.89
N SER A 307 -12.00 8.66 -2.62
CA SER A 307 -10.75 9.15 -2.05
C SER A 307 -9.96 7.99 -1.45
N ARG A 308 -8.78 8.28 -0.95
CA ARG A 308 -7.95 7.34 -0.21
C ARG A 308 -8.65 6.84 1.05
N SER A 309 -9.24 7.73 1.80
CA SER A 309 -10.05 7.40 2.98
C SER A 309 -11.32 6.61 2.65
N SER A 310 -11.83 6.69 1.41
CA SER A 310 -12.96 5.84 0.98
C SER A 310 -12.58 4.35 0.93
N ALA A 311 -11.37 4.01 0.51
CA ALA A 311 -10.87 2.65 0.54
C ALA A 311 -10.77 2.15 2.00
N LEU A 312 -10.15 2.95 2.87
CA LEU A 312 -10.10 2.67 4.31
C LEU A 312 -11.50 2.49 4.90
N ALA A 313 -12.41 3.43 4.66
CA ALA A 313 -13.78 3.39 5.17
C ALA A 313 -14.54 2.16 4.69
N SER A 314 -14.35 1.75 3.43
CA SER A 314 -14.98 0.54 2.89
C SER A 314 -14.50 -0.72 3.62
N LYS A 315 -13.19 -0.83 3.88
CA LYS A 315 -12.64 -1.96 4.63
C LYS A 315 -13.02 -1.91 6.11
N ALA A 316 -13.07 -0.69 6.67
CA ALA A 316 -13.43 -0.46 8.06
C ALA A 316 -14.88 -0.83 8.35
N THR A 317 -15.80 -0.49 7.47
CA THR A 317 -17.24 -0.69 7.67
C THR A 317 -17.80 -1.94 6.98
N GLY A 318 -17.04 -2.54 6.07
CA GLY A 318 -17.57 -3.56 5.15
C GLY A 318 -18.48 -2.97 4.07
N TYR A 319 -18.77 -1.68 4.10
CA TYR A 319 -19.66 -1.03 3.13
C TYR A 319 -18.91 -0.69 1.84
N PRO A 320 -19.27 -1.23 0.66
CA PRO A 320 -18.51 -1.10 -0.57
C PRO A 320 -18.74 0.26 -1.26
N ILE A 321 -18.11 1.32 -0.76
CA ILE A 321 -18.33 2.71 -1.21
C ILE A 321 -18.18 2.85 -2.73
N ALA A 322 -17.09 2.32 -3.31
CA ALA A 322 -16.83 2.46 -4.75
C ALA A 322 -17.91 1.77 -5.61
N LYS A 323 -18.35 0.58 -5.20
CA LYS A 323 -19.41 -0.17 -5.88
C LYS A 323 -20.75 0.56 -5.83
N ILE A 324 -21.13 1.04 -4.64
CA ILE A 324 -22.37 1.80 -4.46
C ILE A 324 -22.30 3.13 -5.20
N ALA A 325 -21.20 3.89 -5.10
CA ALA A 325 -21.00 5.14 -5.83
C ALA A 325 -21.16 4.97 -7.35
N THR A 326 -20.67 3.85 -7.90
CA THR A 326 -20.85 3.51 -9.32
C THR A 326 -22.32 3.26 -9.65
N LYS A 327 -23.05 2.52 -8.79
CA LYS A 327 -24.49 2.29 -8.98
C LYS A 327 -25.27 3.61 -8.94
N LEU A 328 -24.90 4.53 -8.06
CA LEU A 328 -25.53 5.86 -7.99
C LEU A 328 -25.25 6.67 -9.27
N ALA A 329 -24.02 6.61 -9.81
CA ALA A 329 -23.65 7.31 -11.05
C ALA A 329 -24.46 6.85 -12.26
N ILE A 330 -24.90 5.58 -12.29
CA ILE A 330 -25.74 5.02 -13.37
C ILE A 330 -27.25 5.09 -13.06
N GLY A 331 -27.65 5.84 -12.02
CA GLY A 331 -29.03 6.25 -11.77
C GLY A 331 -29.79 5.49 -10.69
N TYR A 332 -29.16 4.57 -9.96
CA TYR A 332 -29.78 3.95 -8.78
C TYR A 332 -29.91 4.97 -7.64
N HIS A 333 -30.83 4.71 -6.73
CA HIS A 333 -30.98 5.45 -5.47
C HIS A 333 -30.55 4.59 -4.29
N LEU A 334 -30.12 5.25 -3.19
CA LEU A 334 -29.62 4.55 -2.00
C LEU A 334 -30.63 3.60 -1.36
N ASP A 335 -31.89 3.96 -1.37
CA ASP A 335 -33.00 3.16 -0.82
C ASP A 335 -33.39 1.97 -1.70
N GLU A 336 -32.99 1.97 -2.97
CA GLU A 336 -33.22 0.87 -3.92
C GLU A 336 -32.10 -0.19 -3.87
N LEU A 337 -30.93 0.17 -3.37
CA LEU A 337 -29.78 -0.71 -3.29
C LEU A 337 -29.76 -1.48 -1.98
N GLN A 338 -29.36 -2.74 -2.05
CA GLN A 338 -29.19 -3.61 -0.91
C GLN A 338 -27.79 -3.48 -0.30
N ASN A 339 -27.72 -3.45 1.03
CA ASN A 339 -26.46 -3.57 1.74
C ASN A 339 -25.87 -4.98 1.53
N GLN A 340 -24.65 -5.07 1.00
CA GLN A 340 -24.05 -6.35 0.60
C GLN A 340 -23.53 -7.19 1.78
N ILE A 341 -23.32 -6.57 2.94
CA ILE A 341 -22.85 -7.28 4.15
C ILE A 341 -24.00 -7.98 4.85
N THR A 342 -25.10 -7.27 5.08
CA THR A 342 -26.28 -7.82 5.76
C THR A 342 -27.22 -8.56 4.82
N LYS A 343 -27.25 -8.17 3.55
CA LYS A 343 -28.20 -8.64 2.52
C LYS A 343 -29.68 -8.52 2.92
N SER A 344 -29.97 -7.76 3.96
CA SER A 344 -31.32 -7.57 4.52
C SER A 344 -31.68 -6.11 4.76
N THR A 345 -30.69 -5.21 4.80
CA THR A 345 -30.89 -3.76 4.95
C THR A 345 -30.64 -3.03 3.64
N SER A 346 -31.15 -1.79 3.53
CA SER A 346 -30.86 -0.88 2.42
C SER A 346 -29.43 -0.34 2.49
N ALA A 347 -28.83 0.03 1.36
CA ALA A 347 -27.60 0.79 1.31
C ALA A 347 -27.72 2.20 1.91
N PHE A 348 -28.94 2.69 2.15
CA PHE A 348 -29.21 3.95 2.81
C PHE A 348 -29.06 3.88 4.35
N PHE A 349 -28.85 2.68 4.90
CA PHE A 349 -28.60 2.50 6.33
C PHE A 349 -27.16 2.91 6.66
N GLU A 350 -27.01 3.96 7.46
CA GLU A 350 -25.69 4.48 7.87
C GLU A 350 -24.96 3.46 8.77
N PRO A 351 -23.71 3.10 8.50
CA PRO A 351 -22.98 2.13 9.29
C PRO A 351 -22.77 2.56 10.73
N THR A 352 -22.85 1.57 11.64
CA THR A 352 -22.52 1.71 13.06
C THR A 352 -21.54 0.59 13.43
N LEU A 353 -20.42 0.94 14.05
CA LEU A 353 -19.33 0.00 14.35
C LEU A 353 -19.26 -0.26 15.86
N ASP A 354 -19.09 -1.53 16.24
CA ASP A 354 -18.84 -1.97 17.62
C ASP A 354 -17.39 -2.45 17.84
N TYR A 355 -16.49 -2.11 16.90
CA TYR A 355 -15.05 -2.35 16.93
C TYR A 355 -14.30 -1.08 16.52
N VAL A 356 -12.99 -1.09 16.69
CA VAL A 356 -12.12 0.06 16.40
C VAL A 356 -11.12 -0.31 15.31
N ILE A 357 -10.92 0.62 14.41
CA ILE A 357 -9.92 0.53 13.36
C ILE A 357 -8.82 1.58 13.60
N VAL A 358 -7.57 1.17 13.46
CA VAL A 358 -6.42 2.07 13.44
C VAL A 358 -5.65 1.87 12.16
N LYS A 359 -5.44 2.95 11.41
CA LYS A 359 -4.57 2.99 10.23
C LYS A 359 -3.25 3.67 10.59
N ILE A 360 -2.14 3.08 10.17
CA ILE A 360 -0.81 3.67 10.28
C ILE A 360 -0.17 3.72 8.89
N PRO A 361 0.32 4.88 8.45
CA PRO A 361 1.05 5.02 7.20
C PRO A 361 2.38 4.26 7.20
N ARG A 362 2.85 3.88 6.02
CA ARG A 362 4.15 3.23 5.81
C ARG A 362 5.06 4.11 4.97
N TRP A 363 6.21 4.48 5.52
CA TRP A 363 7.22 5.30 4.87
C TRP A 363 8.44 4.50 4.47
N ASN A 364 9.22 5.02 3.51
CA ASN A 364 10.51 4.48 3.08
C ASN A 364 11.62 5.54 3.08
N PHE A 365 11.73 6.30 4.16
CA PHE A 365 12.82 7.26 4.33
C PHE A 365 14.21 6.64 4.33
N ASP A 366 14.30 5.34 4.63
CA ASP A 366 15.51 4.54 4.52
C ASP A 366 16.05 4.46 3.09
N LYS A 367 15.19 4.59 2.08
CA LYS A 367 15.54 4.58 0.65
C LYS A 367 16.01 5.94 0.11
N PHE A 368 15.82 7.00 0.87
CA PHE A 368 16.13 8.37 0.47
C PHE A 368 17.11 8.98 1.48
N GLU A 369 18.40 8.61 1.34
CA GLU A 369 19.45 9.11 2.22
C GLU A 369 19.57 10.65 2.15
N GLY A 370 19.70 11.30 3.32
CA GLY A 370 19.73 12.77 3.44
C GLY A 370 18.34 13.42 3.36
N SER A 371 17.25 12.65 3.20
CA SER A 371 15.90 13.21 3.21
C SER A 371 15.50 13.75 4.59
N ASP A 372 14.71 14.82 4.58
CA ASP A 372 13.99 15.27 5.77
C ASP A 372 12.93 14.24 6.16
N ARG A 373 13.11 13.63 7.33
CA ARG A 373 12.24 12.56 7.88
C ARG A 373 11.07 13.09 8.69
N THR A 374 10.92 14.41 8.80
CA THR A 374 9.75 15.01 9.42
C THR A 374 8.52 14.85 8.55
N ILE A 375 7.38 14.63 9.18
CA ILE A 375 6.07 14.60 8.52
C ILE A 375 5.40 15.97 8.68
N GLY A 376 4.58 16.35 7.71
CA GLY A 376 3.97 17.68 7.68
C GLY A 376 2.85 17.76 6.64
N LEU A 377 2.64 18.92 6.05
CA LEU A 377 1.57 19.17 5.07
C LEU A 377 1.73 18.38 3.76
N GLN A 378 2.94 17.98 3.44
CA GLN A 378 3.21 17.21 2.24
C GLN A 378 3.25 15.72 2.58
N MET A 379 2.44 14.93 1.90
CA MET A 379 2.43 13.48 2.02
C MET A 379 3.76 12.87 1.57
N LYS A 380 4.33 11.98 2.39
CA LYS A 380 5.59 11.27 2.14
C LYS A 380 5.46 9.74 2.28
N SER A 381 4.33 9.23 2.78
CA SER A 381 4.07 7.79 2.89
C SER A 381 3.84 7.14 1.53
N VAL A 382 4.20 5.87 1.40
CA VAL A 382 4.08 5.07 0.16
C VAL A 382 2.96 4.03 0.23
N GLY A 383 2.48 3.72 1.42
CA GLY A 383 1.41 2.78 1.69
C GLY A 383 0.91 2.90 3.10
N GLU A 384 0.04 2.00 3.51
CA GLU A 384 -0.55 2.00 4.84
C GLU A 384 -0.91 0.58 5.31
N VAL A 385 -1.15 0.45 6.60
CA VAL A 385 -1.68 -0.76 7.24
C VAL A 385 -2.91 -0.40 8.07
N MET A 386 -3.78 -1.37 8.26
CA MET A 386 -4.94 -1.23 9.12
C MET A 386 -5.00 -2.38 10.13
N GLY A 387 -5.28 -2.05 11.38
CA GLY A 387 -5.59 -3.00 12.44
C GLY A 387 -7.04 -2.87 12.88
N ILE A 388 -7.71 -3.98 13.08
CA ILE A 388 -9.09 -4.05 13.59
C ILE A 388 -9.08 -4.74 14.96
N GLY A 389 -9.72 -4.15 15.95
CA GLY A 389 -9.80 -4.71 17.31
C GLY A 389 -11.04 -4.25 18.08
N ARG A 390 -11.27 -4.85 19.23
CA ARG A 390 -12.37 -4.46 20.14
C ARG A 390 -12.05 -3.18 20.92
N SER A 391 -10.78 -2.77 20.90
CA SER A 391 -10.32 -1.54 21.56
C SER A 391 -9.29 -0.82 20.68
N PHE A 392 -9.10 0.47 20.95
CA PHE A 392 -8.05 1.26 20.29
C PHE A 392 -6.66 0.65 20.50
N GLN A 393 -6.37 0.17 21.73
CA GLN A 393 -5.07 -0.43 22.05
C GLN A 393 -4.82 -1.69 21.19
N GLU A 394 -5.81 -2.59 21.08
CA GLU A 394 -5.70 -3.79 20.26
C GLU A 394 -5.47 -3.46 18.79
N ALA A 395 -6.30 -2.54 18.25
CA ALA A 395 -6.18 -2.11 16.86
C ALA A 395 -4.82 -1.43 16.57
N LEU A 396 -4.34 -0.58 17.48
CA LEU A 396 -3.05 0.09 17.37
C LEU A 396 -1.87 -0.91 17.40
N GLN A 397 -1.91 -1.89 18.31
CA GLN A 397 -0.89 -2.94 18.37
C GLN A 397 -0.85 -3.76 17.08
N LYS A 398 -2.00 -4.19 16.56
CA LYS A 398 -2.09 -4.92 15.28
C LYS A 398 -1.56 -4.09 14.11
N ALA A 399 -1.92 -2.82 14.03
CA ALA A 399 -1.43 -1.93 12.98
C ALA A 399 0.10 -1.78 13.07
N THR A 400 0.68 -1.63 14.26
CA THR A 400 2.13 -1.54 14.42
C THR A 400 2.86 -2.85 14.09
N GLN A 401 2.26 -4.01 14.38
CA GLN A 401 2.78 -5.33 14.00
C GLN A 401 2.79 -5.53 12.47
N SER A 402 1.87 -4.88 11.76
CA SER A 402 1.71 -4.97 10.31
C SER A 402 2.69 -4.11 9.51
N LEU A 403 3.41 -3.16 10.12
CA LEU A 403 4.24 -2.16 9.42
C LEU A 403 5.46 -2.70 8.66
N GLU A 404 5.84 -3.96 8.87
CA GLU A 404 7.02 -4.57 8.23
C GLU A 404 8.35 -3.80 8.50
N ILE A 405 8.53 -3.36 9.74
CA ILE A 405 9.71 -2.61 10.21
C ILE A 405 10.49 -3.36 11.30
N LYS A 406 10.34 -4.67 11.38
CA LYS A 406 10.99 -5.53 12.38
C LYS A 406 10.65 -5.16 13.84
N ARG A 407 9.44 -4.62 14.09
CA ARG A 407 8.88 -4.39 15.41
C ARG A 407 7.84 -5.47 15.72
N ASN A 408 7.65 -5.78 17.00
CA ASN A 408 6.68 -6.79 17.45
C ASN A 408 5.35 -6.16 17.91
N GLY A 409 5.22 -4.86 17.84
CA GLY A 409 4.16 -4.02 18.32
C GLY A 409 4.73 -2.77 19.00
N LEU A 410 3.95 -2.12 19.86
CA LEU A 410 4.39 -1.02 20.71
C LEU A 410 5.06 -1.57 21.98
N GLY A 411 6.29 -1.16 22.23
CA GLY A 411 7.05 -1.59 23.41
C GLY A 411 7.45 -3.07 23.40
N ALA A 412 8.05 -3.51 24.51
CA ALA A 412 8.42 -4.88 24.81
C ALA A 412 9.21 -5.62 23.70
N ASP A 413 10.15 -4.94 23.03
CA ASP A 413 11.00 -5.52 21.99
C ASP A 413 12.48 -5.11 22.10
N GLY A 414 12.84 -4.39 23.15
CA GLY A 414 14.19 -3.90 23.39
C GLY A 414 14.63 -2.75 22.48
N LYS A 415 13.75 -2.26 21.62
CA LYS A 415 14.00 -1.20 20.66
C LYS A 415 13.23 0.06 21.08
N GLY A 416 13.91 1.12 21.42
CA GLY A 416 13.26 2.36 21.81
C GLY A 416 14.30 3.43 22.13
N TYR A 417 13.82 4.65 22.22
CA TYR A 417 14.64 5.80 22.59
C TYR A 417 14.82 5.85 24.12
N LYS A 418 16.05 6.05 24.57
CA LYS A 418 16.41 6.10 25.98
C LYS A 418 16.97 7.46 26.42
N ASN A 419 17.11 8.38 25.48
CA ASN A 419 17.62 9.72 25.73
C ASN A 419 16.46 10.72 25.78
N TYR A 420 16.35 11.46 26.89
CA TYR A 420 15.26 12.41 27.13
C TYR A 420 15.24 13.54 26.08
N GLU A 421 16.41 14.15 25.78
CA GLU A 421 16.49 15.27 24.83
C GLU A 421 16.08 14.82 23.43
N GLN A 422 16.51 13.63 23.02
CA GLN A 422 16.14 13.05 21.73
C GLN A 422 14.62 12.77 21.64
N ILE A 423 14.01 12.30 22.71
CA ILE A 423 12.55 12.09 22.76
C ILE A 423 11.83 13.42 22.65
N ILE A 424 12.23 14.46 23.42
CA ILE A 424 11.60 15.78 23.35
C ILE A 424 11.74 16.39 21.96
N GLU A 425 12.90 16.28 21.34
CA GLU A 425 13.13 16.74 19.97
C GLU A 425 12.16 16.06 18.97
N LYS A 426 12.04 14.72 19.04
CA LYS A 426 11.15 13.94 18.16
C LYS A 426 9.66 14.15 18.45
N LEU A 427 9.28 14.47 19.66
CA LEU A 427 7.91 14.89 19.97
C LEU A 427 7.61 16.27 19.39
N THR A 428 8.60 17.18 19.40
CA THR A 428 8.47 18.54 18.87
C THR A 428 8.38 18.57 17.34
N TYR A 429 9.21 17.76 16.70
CA TYR A 429 9.25 17.63 15.23
C TYR A 429 8.73 16.25 14.84
N PRO A 430 7.43 16.15 14.46
CA PRO A 430 6.81 14.86 14.18
C PRO A 430 7.52 14.11 13.06
N SER A 431 7.80 12.83 13.30
CA SER A 431 8.48 11.94 12.38
C SER A 431 7.71 10.62 12.21
N TRP A 432 8.09 9.84 11.24
CA TRP A 432 7.45 8.55 10.90
C TRP A 432 7.37 7.57 12.08
N ASP A 433 8.28 7.63 13.02
CA ASP A 433 8.38 6.77 14.22
C ASP A 433 7.67 7.34 15.46
N ARG A 434 6.89 8.40 15.28
CA ARG A 434 6.18 9.11 16.33
C ARG A 434 5.36 8.22 17.26
N VAL A 435 4.72 7.20 16.71
CA VAL A 435 3.95 6.22 17.48
C VAL A 435 4.79 5.54 18.57
N PHE A 436 6.06 5.22 18.25
CA PHE A 436 7.01 4.61 19.21
C PHE A 436 7.60 5.65 20.15
N VAL A 437 7.89 6.85 19.65
CA VAL A 437 8.43 7.95 20.47
C VAL A 437 7.46 8.33 21.59
N ILE A 438 6.15 8.38 21.32
CA ILE A 438 5.12 8.63 22.34
C ILE A 438 5.15 7.53 23.39
N TYR A 439 5.24 6.27 22.98
CA TYR A 439 5.32 5.14 23.89
C TYR A 439 6.55 5.23 24.79
N ASP A 440 7.72 5.50 24.21
CA ASP A 440 8.98 5.64 24.94
C ASP A 440 8.96 6.83 25.91
N ALA A 441 8.31 7.95 25.53
CA ALA A 441 8.11 9.11 26.39
C ALA A 441 7.29 8.75 27.65
N VAL A 442 6.20 8.02 27.48
CA VAL A 442 5.36 7.54 28.59
C VAL A 442 6.11 6.51 29.45
N GLN A 443 6.85 5.60 28.85
CA GLN A 443 7.71 4.63 29.55
C GLN A 443 8.77 5.31 30.40
N MET A 444 9.35 6.41 29.92
CA MET A 444 10.34 7.22 30.64
C MET A 444 9.70 8.02 31.79
N GLY A 445 8.37 8.12 31.85
CA GLY A 445 7.65 8.88 32.87
C GLY A 445 7.49 10.36 32.58
N ILE A 446 7.58 10.78 31.32
CA ILE A 446 7.24 12.14 30.89
C ILE A 446 5.75 12.35 31.12
N PRO A 447 5.30 13.38 31.86
CA PRO A 447 3.89 13.61 32.13
C PRO A 447 3.06 13.74 30.85
N LEU A 448 1.88 13.09 30.77
CA LEU A 448 0.99 13.16 29.60
C LEU A 448 0.63 14.60 29.23
N SER A 449 0.45 15.49 30.25
CA SER A 449 0.21 16.92 30.00
C SER A 449 1.36 17.58 29.24
N ARG A 450 2.61 17.18 29.50
CA ARG A 450 3.77 17.70 28.77
C ARG A 450 3.84 17.15 27.35
N ILE A 451 3.52 15.86 27.14
CA ILE A 451 3.43 15.26 25.83
C ILE A 451 2.33 15.95 25.01
N HIS A 452 1.15 16.16 25.60
CA HIS A 452 0.05 16.90 24.99
C HIS A 452 0.44 18.36 24.64
N GLU A 453 1.10 19.05 25.56
CA GLU A 453 1.55 20.42 25.31
C GLU A 453 2.44 20.54 24.08
N ILE A 454 3.34 19.58 23.90
CA ILE A 454 4.29 19.55 22.77
C ILE A 454 3.60 19.10 21.47
N THR A 455 2.88 17.98 21.53
CA THR A 455 2.36 17.29 20.33
C THR A 455 0.98 17.75 19.91
N LYS A 456 0.21 18.34 20.83
CA LYS A 456 -1.23 18.64 20.69
C LYS A 456 -2.12 17.43 20.46
N ILE A 457 -1.62 16.22 20.57
CA ILE A 457 -2.42 14.98 20.50
C ILE A 457 -3.40 14.98 21.67
N ASP A 458 -4.64 14.59 21.41
CA ASP A 458 -5.68 14.55 22.44
C ASP A 458 -5.31 13.66 23.63
N MET A 459 -5.64 14.12 24.83
CA MET A 459 -5.33 13.41 26.09
C MET A 459 -5.95 12.01 26.15
N TRP A 460 -7.06 11.78 25.41
CA TRP A 460 -7.69 10.47 25.35
C TRP A 460 -6.73 9.44 24.74
N PHE A 461 -6.10 9.76 23.61
CA PHE A 461 -5.11 8.88 22.97
C PHE A 461 -3.91 8.65 23.86
N LEU A 462 -3.38 9.69 24.50
CA LEU A 462 -2.20 9.58 25.39
C LEU A 462 -2.46 8.67 26.60
N LYS A 463 -3.67 8.67 27.15
CA LYS A 463 -4.08 7.75 28.22
C LYS A 463 -4.06 6.30 27.78
N GLN A 464 -4.39 6.01 26.49
CA GLN A 464 -4.30 4.64 25.96
C GLN A 464 -2.86 4.12 25.96
N TYR A 465 -1.89 4.98 25.65
CA TYR A 465 -0.46 4.63 25.76
C TYR A 465 -0.04 4.41 27.22
N GLU A 466 -0.53 5.23 28.14
CA GLU A 466 -0.24 5.08 29.58
C GLU A 466 -0.71 3.72 30.11
N GLU A 467 -1.93 3.29 29.73
CA GLU A 467 -2.45 1.98 30.11
C GLU A 467 -1.61 0.83 29.57
N LEU A 468 -1.18 0.89 28.28
CA LEU A 468 -0.29 -0.11 27.71
C LEU A 468 1.07 -0.17 28.44
N CYS A 469 1.65 0.99 28.74
CA CYS A 469 2.91 1.06 29.48
C CYS A 469 2.79 0.54 30.92
N ALA A 470 1.65 0.78 31.57
CA ALA A 470 1.40 0.27 32.92
C ALA A 470 1.30 -1.26 32.91
N LEU A 471 0.58 -1.83 31.92
CA LEU A 471 0.42 -3.27 31.76
C LEU A 471 1.75 -3.97 31.43
N GLU A 472 2.60 -3.38 30.56
CA GLU A 472 3.95 -3.88 30.28
C GLU A 472 4.80 -3.95 31.56
N LYS A 473 4.79 -2.88 32.36
CA LYS A 473 5.53 -2.82 33.62
C LYS A 473 5.05 -3.88 34.63
N GLU A 474 3.75 -4.16 34.66
CA GLU A 474 3.18 -5.16 35.55
C GLU A 474 3.54 -6.57 35.12
N ILE A 475 3.35 -6.93 33.84
CA ILE A 475 3.69 -8.24 33.28
C ILE A 475 5.18 -8.56 33.49
N SER A 476 6.05 -7.56 33.34
CA SER A 476 7.52 -7.72 33.48
C SER A 476 7.98 -8.12 34.88
N ARG A 477 7.09 -8.11 35.90
CA ARG A 477 7.39 -8.59 37.24
C ARG A 477 7.28 -10.11 37.40
N TYR A 478 6.67 -10.79 36.43
CA TYR A 478 6.41 -12.21 36.47
C TYR A 478 7.36 -13.01 35.59
N LYS A 479 7.39 -14.33 35.82
CA LYS A 479 7.89 -15.34 34.91
C LYS A 479 6.70 -16.07 34.30
N ILE A 480 6.90 -16.77 33.19
CA ILE A 480 5.81 -17.42 32.46
C ILE A 480 4.98 -18.37 33.37
N ASP A 481 5.64 -19.10 34.30
CA ASP A 481 4.96 -20.03 35.18
C ASP A 481 4.10 -19.36 36.23
N THR A 482 4.46 -18.12 36.65
CA THR A 482 3.79 -17.37 37.70
C THR A 482 2.88 -16.26 37.18
N LEU A 483 2.82 -16.06 35.85
CA LEU A 483 1.99 -15.04 35.21
C LEU A 483 0.50 -15.37 35.44
N PRO A 484 -0.27 -14.50 36.11
CA PRO A 484 -1.71 -14.71 36.34
C PRO A 484 -2.47 -14.82 35.02
N LYS A 485 -3.50 -15.68 34.99
CA LYS A 485 -4.36 -15.89 33.83
C LYS A 485 -5.03 -14.58 33.39
N GLU A 486 -5.56 -13.83 34.34
CA GLU A 486 -6.28 -12.57 34.13
C GLU A 486 -5.37 -11.53 33.48
N LEU A 487 -4.12 -11.44 33.91
CA LEU A 487 -3.13 -10.50 33.38
C LEU A 487 -2.67 -10.90 31.97
N LEU A 488 -2.46 -12.20 31.71
CA LEU A 488 -2.17 -12.71 30.37
C LEU A 488 -3.35 -12.46 29.42
N PHE A 489 -4.58 -12.69 29.90
CA PHE A 489 -5.78 -12.45 29.10
C PHE A 489 -5.96 -10.97 28.76
N GLU A 490 -5.80 -10.06 29.73
CA GLU A 490 -5.83 -8.62 29.51
C GLU A 490 -4.77 -8.16 28.50
N ALA A 491 -3.54 -8.70 28.61
CA ALA A 491 -2.50 -8.40 27.64
C ALA A 491 -2.91 -8.78 26.21
N LYS A 492 -3.55 -9.94 26.05
CA LYS A 492 -4.04 -10.39 24.73
C LYS A 492 -5.18 -9.51 24.23
N GLN A 493 -6.11 -9.10 25.10
CA GLN A 493 -7.21 -8.17 24.75
C GLN A 493 -6.68 -6.78 24.34
N LYS A 494 -5.57 -6.33 24.90
CA LYS A 494 -4.91 -5.07 24.54
C LYS A 494 -3.90 -5.22 23.38
N GLY A 495 -3.86 -6.37 22.72
CA GLY A 495 -3.13 -6.61 21.48
C GLY A 495 -1.64 -6.92 21.62
N PHE A 496 -1.11 -7.17 22.84
CA PHE A 496 0.25 -7.63 22.99
C PHE A 496 0.46 -8.99 22.33
N ALA A 497 1.42 -9.07 21.41
CA ALA A 497 1.80 -10.32 20.76
C ALA A 497 2.47 -11.29 21.77
N ASP A 498 2.35 -12.59 21.52
CA ASP A 498 3.04 -13.62 22.33
C ASP A 498 4.56 -13.35 22.41
N ARG A 499 5.14 -12.83 21.34
CA ARG A 499 6.55 -12.43 21.28
C ARG A 499 6.90 -11.24 22.17
N GLN A 500 5.99 -10.27 22.33
CA GLN A 500 6.16 -9.16 23.27
C GLN A 500 6.06 -9.66 24.72
N ILE A 501 5.07 -10.52 25.01
CA ILE A 501 4.90 -11.13 26.33
C ILE A 501 6.14 -11.98 26.68
N ALA A 502 6.62 -12.78 25.72
CA ALA A 502 7.85 -13.58 25.90
C ALA A 502 9.06 -12.70 26.25
N TYR A 503 9.21 -11.54 25.62
CA TYR A 503 10.26 -10.58 25.96
C TYR A 503 10.13 -10.06 27.38
N MET A 504 8.91 -9.68 27.80
CA MET A 504 8.64 -9.17 29.15
C MET A 504 8.96 -10.18 30.27
N VAL A 505 8.55 -11.43 30.08
CA VAL A 505 8.71 -12.48 31.11
C VAL A 505 10.03 -13.27 30.98
N GLY A 506 10.80 -13.05 29.88
CA GLY A 506 12.10 -13.67 29.63
C GLY A 506 12.00 -15.16 29.27
N CYS A 507 11.13 -15.51 28.30
CA CYS A 507 10.94 -16.85 27.76
C CYS A 507 10.84 -16.85 26.21
N TRP A 508 10.55 -18.02 25.61
CA TRP A 508 10.31 -18.11 24.17
C TRP A 508 8.83 -17.85 23.82
N GLU A 509 8.58 -17.32 22.62
CA GLU A 509 7.23 -17.11 22.07
C GLU A 509 6.35 -18.37 22.15
N SER A 510 6.93 -19.54 21.87
CA SER A 510 6.25 -20.82 21.94
C SER A 510 5.81 -21.22 23.37
N GLU A 511 6.51 -20.77 24.40
CA GLU A 511 6.12 -21.02 25.80
C GLU A 511 4.92 -20.16 26.20
N VAL A 512 4.83 -18.92 25.70
CA VAL A 512 3.64 -18.06 25.90
C VAL A 512 2.43 -18.68 25.19
N HIS A 513 2.61 -19.12 23.97
CA HIS A 513 1.54 -19.78 23.21
C HIS A 513 1.03 -21.03 23.95
N LYS A 514 1.94 -21.92 24.39
CA LYS A 514 1.59 -23.09 25.18
C LYS A 514 0.85 -22.74 26.46
N LYS A 515 1.29 -21.69 27.17
CA LYS A 515 0.62 -21.18 28.37
C LYS A 515 -0.80 -20.69 28.10
N ARG A 516 -1.01 -19.98 26.97
CA ARG A 516 -2.37 -19.57 26.54
C ARG A 516 -3.27 -20.78 26.34
N GLU A 517 -2.79 -21.82 25.65
CA GLU A 517 -3.57 -23.03 25.41
C GLU A 517 -3.91 -23.76 26.73
N GLU A 518 -2.94 -23.94 27.66
CA GLU A 518 -3.15 -24.53 28.97
C GLU A 518 -4.22 -23.76 29.78
N LEU A 519 -4.26 -22.44 29.67
CA LEU A 519 -5.21 -21.59 30.37
C LEU A 519 -6.54 -21.40 29.61
N ASN A 520 -6.69 -22.03 28.44
CA ASN A 520 -7.81 -21.86 27.52
C ASN A 520 -8.04 -20.38 27.11
N ILE A 521 -6.96 -19.65 26.88
CA ILE A 521 -6.96 -18.29 26.31
C ILE A 521 -6.80 -18.42 24.80
N ARG A 522 -7.92 -18.41 24.08
CA ARG A 522 -7.96 -18.65 22.64
C ARG A 522 -8.47 -17.43 21.90
N ARG A 523 -7.91 -17.22 20.70
CA ARG A 523 -8.36 -16.20 19.77
C ARG A 523 -9.71 -16.60 19.20
N VAL A 524 -10.60 -15.61 19.02
CA VAL A 524 -11.87 -15.75 18.32
C VAL A 524 -11.92 -14.83 17.12
N PHE A 525 -12.76 -15.15 16.17
CA PHE A 525 -12.90 -14.42 14.93
C PHE A 525 -14.28 -13.80 14.86
N LYS A 526 -14.33 -12.46 14.62
CA LYS A 526 -15.52 -11.67 14.56
C LYS A 526 -15.75 -11.18 13.15
N LEU A 527 -17.02 -11.08 12.76
CA LEU A 527 -17.41 -10.49 11.49
C LEU A 527 -17.16 -8.98 11.48
N VAL A 528 -16.62 -8.47 10.38
CA VAL A 528 -16.71 -7.05 10.06
C VAL A 528 -18.15 -6.76 9.66
N ASP A 529 -18.78 -5.87 10.36
CA ASP A 529 -20.22 -5.68 10.35
C ASP A 529 -20.57 -4.19 10.23
N THR A 530 -21.47 -3.85 9.33
CA THR A 530 -21.95 -2.48 9.11
C THR A 530 -22.98 -2.01 10.12
N CYS A 531 -23.51 -2.87 10.97
CA CYS A 531 -24.67 -2.59 11.80
C CYS A 531 -24.49 -2.93 13.28
N ALA A 532 -23.26 -3.05 13.78
CA ALA A 532 -22.96 -3.39 15.17
C ALA A 532 -23.78 -4.60 15.69
N ALA A 533 -23.88 -5.65 14.89
CA ALA A 533 -24.64 -6.88 15.13
C ALA A 533 -26.17 -6.70 15.29
N GLU A 534 -26.72 -5.53 14.98
CA GLU A 534 -28.17 -5.32 14.97
C GLU A 534 -28.86 -6.16 13.88
N PHE A 535 -28.22 -6.28 12.72
CA PHE A 535 -28.58 -7.22 11.66
C PHE A 535 -27.43 -8.17 11.42
N LYS A 536 -27.72 -9.45 11.24
CA LYS A 536 -26.68 -10.47 11.05
C LYS A 536 -25.90 -10.20 9.75
N ALA A 537 -24.57 -9.96 9.87
CA ALA A 537 -23.66 -9.95 8.73
C ALA A 537 -23.60 -11.35 8.11
N GLN A 538 -23.56 -11.41 6.78
CA GLN A 538 -23.55 -12.68 6.02
C GLN A 538 -22.25 -12.89 5.24
N THR A 539 -21.41 -11.85 5.17
CA THR A 539 -20.16 -11.88 4.40
C THR A 539 -19.02 -12.42 5.26
N PRO A 540 -18.26 -13.44 4.81
CA PRO A 540 -17.15 -14.01 5.56
C PRO A 540 -15.90 -13.10 5.57
N TYR A 541 -16.03 -11.93 6.16
CA TYR A 541 -14.99 -10.95 6.38
C TYR A 541 -14.73 -10.81 7.88
N TYR A 542 -13.54 -11.24 8.32
CA TYR A 542 -13.24 -11.43 9.74
C TYR A 542 -12.06 -10.61 10.21
N TYR A 543 -12.11 -10.24 11.49
CA TYR A 543 -10.97 -9.85 12.30
C TYR A 543 -10.91 -10.72 13.56
N SER A 544 -9.76 -10.82 14.19
CA SER A 544 -9.61 -11.63 15.40
C SER A 544 -9.54 -10.78 16.68
N THR A 545 -9.87 -11.39 17.82
CA THR A 545 -9.77 -10.77 19.14
C THR A 545 -9.71 -11.82 20.24
N PHE A 546 -9.66 -11.39 21.51
CA PHE A 546 -9.81 -12.25 22.69
C PHE A 546 -10.99 -11.77 23.50
N GLU A 547 -12.03 -12.62 23.60
CA GLU A 547 -13.25 -12.30 24.33
C GLU A 547 -13.41 -13.15 25.60
N ALA A 548 -14.03 -12.54 26.62
CA ALA A 548 -14.38 -13.27 27.82
C ALA A 548 -15.50 -14.28 27.53
N PRO A 549 -15.48 -15.45 28.19
CA PRO A 549 -16.56 -16.41 28.05
C PRO A 549 -17.92 -15.85 28.47
N ILE A 550 -18.92 -16.12 27.67
CA ILE A 550 -20.32 -15.82 27.97
C ILE A 550 -20.89 -16.99 28.77
N ARG A 551 -21.49 -16.71 29.93
CA ARG A 551 -22.13 -17.72 30.74
C ARG A 551 -23.64 -17.75 30.46
N THR A 552 -24.12 -18.89 30.00
CA THR A 552 -25.54 -19.12 29.72
C THR A 552 -26.34 -19.33 31.00
N ALA A 553 -27.68 -19.21 30.95
CA ALA A 553 -28.55 -19.39 32.10
C ALA A 553 -28.46 -20.80 32.70
N ASP A 554 -28.09 -21.83 31.92
CA ASP A 554 -27.84 -23.21 32.36
C ASP A 554 -26.44 -23.43 32.91
N GLY A 555 -25.65 -22.36 33.04
CA GLY A 555 -24.30 -22.37 33.62
C GLY A 555 -23.18 -22.80 32.71
N LYS A 556 -23.46 -23.05 31.42
CA LYS A 556 -22.40 -23.35 30.44
C LYS A 556 -21.66 -22.07 30.05
N GLU A 557 -20.36 -22.20 29.85
CA GLU A 557 -19.51 -21.13 29.35
C GLU A 557 -19.14 -21.42 27.89
N TYR A 558 -19.25 -20.42 27.01
CA TYR A 558 -18.74 -20.47 25.64
C TYR A 558 -18.17 -19.12 25.24
N VAL A 559 -17.21 -19.13 24.34
CA VAL A 559 -16.67 -17.91 23.74
C VAL A 559 -17.28 -17.79 22.35
N ALA A 560 -17.94 -16.66 22.11
CA ALA A 560 -18.62 -16.42 20.83
C ALA A 560 -17.58 -16.28 19.71
N ASN A 561 -17.70 -17.11 18.68
CA ASN A 561 -16.88 -17.07 17.46
C ASN A 561 -17.82 -17.02 16.25
N ASP A 562 -17.64 -16.03 15.40
CA ASP A 562 -18.53 -15.79 14.25
C ASP A 562 -18.05 -16.54 13.00
N SER A 563 -16.77 -16.98 12.99
CA SER A 563 -16.24 -17.75 11.87
C SER A 563 -16.76 -19.20 11.88
N VAL A 564 -17.34 -19.58 10.75
CA VAL A 564 -17.85 -20.94 10.52
C VAL A 564 -16.84 -21.72 9.71
N VAL A 565 -16.24 -22.76 10.31
CA VAL A 565 -15.33 -23.66 9.63
C VAL A 565 -16.13 -24.68 8.82
N THR A 566 -15.84 -24.78 7.54
CA THR A 566 -16.45 -25.75 6.63
C THR A 566 -15.62 -27.03 6.53
N ASP A 567 -16.17 -28.08 5.95
CA ASP A 567 -15.45 -29.31 5.61
C ASP A 567 -14.94 -29.32 4.15
N CYS A 568 -15.00 -28.13 3.46
CA CYS A 568 -14.49 -28.01 2.12
C CYS A 568 -12.96 -28.13 2.05
N LYS A 569 -12.46 -28.46 0.88
CA LYS A 569 -11.03 -28.44 0.55
C LYS A 569 -10.57 -26.97 0.55
N LYS A 570 -9.62 -26.61 1.40
CA LYS A 570 -9.26 -25.21 1.66
C LYS A 570 -7.80 -24.91 1.40
N VAL A 571 -7.54 -23.69 0.96
CA VAL A 571 -6.18 -23.15 0.83
C VAL A 571 -6.11 -21.74 1.41
N VAL A 572 -5.00 -21.44 2.11
CA VAL A 572 -4.68 -20.09 2.58
C VAL A 572 -3.71 -19.44 1.61
N VAL A 573 -4.02 -18.20 1.20
CA VAL A 573 -3.10 -17.32 0.47
C VAL A 573 -2.66 -16.21 1.40
N LEU A 574 -1.34 -16.08 1.62
CA LEU A 574 -0.77 -15.01 2.43
C LEU A 574 -0.52 -13.77 1.59
N GLY A 575 -1.08 -12.63 2.01
CA GLY A 575 -0.97 -11.36 1.32
C GLY A 575 0.39 -10.69 1.42
N SER A 576 0.55 -9.59 0.68
CA SER A 576 1.80 -8.84 0.55
C SER A 576 2.09 -7.86 1.69
N GLY A 577 1.13 -7.64 2.60
CA GLY A 577 1.23 -6.62 3.64
C GLY A 577 1.17 -5.20 3.05
N PRO A 578 1.75 -4.20 3.74
CA PRO A 578 1.72 -2.82 3.28
C PRO A 578 2.55 -2.62 2.01
N ASN A 579 2.06 -1.72 1.16
CA ASN A 579 2.84 -1.24 0.03
C ASN A 579 4.10 -0.50 0.52
N ARG A 580 5.23 -0.81 -0.09
CA ARG A 580 6.52 -0.18 0.17
C ARG A 580 7.42 -0.32 -1.05
N ILE A 581 8.44 0.51 -1.15
CA ILE A 581 9.43 0.40 -2.23
C ILE A 581 10.07 -0.98 -2.20
N GLY A 582 9.98 -1.70 -3.31
CA GLY A 582 10.44 -3.08 -3.47
C GLY A 582 9.40 -4.16 -3.21
N GLN A 583 8.22 -3.79 -2.67
CA GLN A 583 7.08 -4.71 -2.48
C GLN A 583 5.76 -3.93 -2.63
N GLY A 584 5.33 -3.76 -3.85
CA GLY A 584 4.15 -3.00 -4.22
C GLY A 584 2.95 -3.87 -4.59
N ILE A 585 2.07 -3.26 -5.37
CA ILE A 585 0.80 -3.84 -5.84
C ILE A 585 0.99 -5.08 -6.73
N GLU A 586 2.17 -5.26 -7.31
CA GLU A 586 2.50 -6.42 -8.16
C GLU A 586 2.27 -7.75 -7.42
N PHE A 587 2.55 -7.78 -6.12
CA PHE A 587 2.30 -8.95 -5.30
C PHE A 587 0.85 -9.09 -4.88
N ASP A 588 0.11 -7.99 -4.77
CA ASP A 588 -1.34 -8.05 -4.58
C ASP A 588 -2.04 -8.64 -5.81
N TYR A 589 -1.63 -8.21 -7.01
CA TYR A 589 -2.05 -8.81 -8.28
C TYR A 589 -1.84 -10.34 -8.26
N CYS A 590 -0.65 -10.79 -7.84
CA CYS A 590 -0.36 -12.21 -7.77
C CYS A 590 -1.26 -12.93 -6.75
N CYS A 591 -1.52 -12.33 -5.57
CA CYS A 591 -2.40 -12.90 -4.56
C CYS A 591 -3.84 -13.04 -5.05
N VAL A 592 -4.39 -12.02 -5.70
CA VAL A 592 -5.75 -12.05 -6.27
C VAL A 592 -5.89 -13.15 -7.32
N HIS A 593 -4.95 -13.22 -8.28
CA HIS A 593 -4.96 -14.29 -9.28
C HIS A 593 -4.75 -15.68 -8.68
N GLY A 594 -3.98 -15.79 -7.59
CA GLY A 594 -3.83 -17.03 -6.85
C GLY A 594 -5.13 -17.50 -6.20
N VAL A 595 -5.88 -16.58 -5.62
CA VAL A 595 -7.22 -16.85 -5.05
C VAL A 595 -8.17 -17.32 -6.15
N LEU A 596 -8.30 -16.55 -7.24
CA LEU A 596 -9.20 -16.88 -8.35
C LEU A 596 -8.87 -18.25 -8.97
N ALA A 597 -7.58 -18.56 -9.15
CA ALA A 597 -7.16 -19.86 -9.70
C ALA A 597 -7.48 -21.03 -8.74
N ALA A 598 -7.39 -20.82 -7.44
CA ALA A 598 -7.74 -21.84 -6.46
C ALA A 598 -9.26 -22.09 -6.41
N GLU A 599 -10.07 -21.03 -6.51
CA GLU A 599 -11.53 -21.14 -6.64
C GLU A 599 -11.93 -21.93 -7.89
N GLU A 600 -11.31 -21.64 -9.05
CA GLU A 600 -11.52 -22.39 -10.29
C GLU A 600 -11.20 -23.89 -10.16
N CYS A 601 -10.29 -24.24 -9.24
CA CYS A 601 -9.96 -25.62 -8.90
C CYS A 601 -10.87 -26.23 -7.81
N GLY A 602 -11.87 -25.50 -7.33
CA GLY A 602 -12.85 -25.97 -6.34
C GLY A 602 -12.37 -25.93 -4.88
N TYR A 603 -11.35 -25.14 -4.58
CA TYR A 603 -10.94 -24.86 -3.22
C TYR A 603 -11.77 -23.72 -2.60
N GLU A 604 -12.12 -23.86 -1.32
CA GLU A 604 -12.51 -22.72 -0.51
C GLU A 604 -11.24 -21.89 -0.21
N THR A 605 -11.26 -20.65 -0.62
CA THR A 605 -10.11 -19.76 -0.55
C THR A 605 -10.14 -18.89 0.69
N ILE A 606 -8.99 -18.79 1.37
CA ILE A 606 -8.81 -17.98 2.56
C ILE A 606 -7.68 -16.98 2.31
N MET A 607 -8.03 -15.69 2.26
CA MET A 607 -7.06 -14.60 2.17
C MET A 607 -6.73 -14.06 3.56
N ILE A 608 -5.44 -13.82 3.84
CA ILE A 608 -4.97 -13.13 5.05
C ILE A 608 -4.08 -11.98 4.65
N ASN A 609 -4.50 -10.74 4.91
CA ASN A 609 -3.73 -9.53 4.63
C ASN A 609 -4.17 -8.37 5.54
N CYS A 610 -3.35 -7.30 5.61
CA CYS A 610 -3.53 -6.15 6.51
C CYS A 610 -3.49 -4.79 5.79
N ASN A 611 -3.53 -4.80 4.47
CA ASN A 611 -3.44 -3.59 3.64
C ASN A 611 -4.83 -3.16 3.17
N PRO A 612 -5.36 -2.00 3.62
CA PRO A 612 -6.72 -1.57 3.24
C PRO A 612 -6.82 -1.06 1.80
N GLU A 613 -5.69 -0.77 1.15
CA GLU A 613 -5.67 -0.19 -0.20
C GLU A 613 -5.77 -1.26 -1.32
N THR A 614 -5.74 -2.56 -0.98
CA THR A 614 -5.59 -3.65 -1.95
C THR A 614 -6.91 -4.29 -2.37
N VAL A 615 -6.91 -4.90 -3.55
CA VAL A 615 -8.03 -5.70 -4.06
C VAL A 615 -8.11 -7.06 -3.36
N SER A 616 -6.97 -7.63 -2.92
CA SER A 616 -6.97 -8.90 -2.17
C SER A 616 -7.73 -8.81 -0.85
N THR A 617 -7.88 -7.62 -0.28
CA THR A 617 -8.66 -7.37 0.93
C THR A 617 -10.09 -6.94 0.66
N ASP A 618 -10.59 -7.06 -0.56
CA ASP A 618 -12.02 -6.97 -0.83
C ASP A 618 -12.72 -8.22 -0.31
N PHE A 619 -13.84 -8.03 0.38
CA PHE A 619 -14.60 -9.12 0.95
C PHE A 619 -15.21 -10.08 -0.10
N ASP A 620 -15.22 -9.68 -1.37
CA ASP A 620 -15.73 -10.44 -2.52
C ASP A 620 -14.60 -10.99 -3.42
N THR A 621 -13.34 -10.96 -2.95
CA THR A 621 -12.20 -11.51 -3.69
C THR A 621 -11.93 -12.97 -3.34
N ALA A 622 -12.02 -13.35 -2.06
CA ALA A 622 -11.87 -14.73 -1.59
C ALA A 622 -13.13 -15.18 -0.87
N ASP A 623 -13.34 -16.50 -0.74
CA ASP A 623 -14.48 -17.05 0.02
C ASP A 623 -14.45 -16.60 1.48
N LYS A 624 -13.24 -16.44 2.06
CA LYS A 624 -13.04 -15.90 3.41
C LYS A 624 -11.88 -14.91 3.42
N LEU A 625 -12.11 -13.77 4.04
CA LEU A 625 -11.09 -12.77 4.30
C LEU A 625 -10.86 -12.65 5.81
N TYR A 626 -9.62 -12.87 6.24
CA TYR A 626 -9.14 -12.50 7.57
C TYR A 626 -8.28 -11.24 7.46
N PHE A 627 -8.82 -10.11 7.89
CA PHE A 627 -8.07 -8.84 7.89
C PHE A 627 -7.20 -8.79 9.14
N GLU A 628 -5.98 -9.33 9.02
CA GLU A 628 -5.05 -9.52 10.12
C GLU A 628 -3.61 -9.24 9.72
N PRO A 629 -2.74 -8.90 10.68
CA PRO A 629 -1.31 -8.83 10.42
C PRO A 629 -0.78 -10.14 9.80
N VAL A 630 0.04 -10.01 8.73
CA VAL A 630 0.78 -11.15 8.19
C VAL A 630 1.95 -11.45 9.13
N PHE A 631 1.61 -11.83 10.35
CA PHE A 631 2.48 -12.03 11.48
C PHE A 631 2.22 -13.42 12.08
N TRP A 632 3.26 -14.13 12.50
CA TRP A 632 3.21 -15.57 12.84
C TRP A 632 2.04 -15.97 13.75
N GLU A 633 1.85 -15.27 14.84
CA GLU A 633 0.81 -15.60 15.83
C GLU A 633 -0.60 -15.66 15.22
N TYR A 634 -0.94 -14.65 14.39
CA TYR A 634 -2.25 -14.58 13.75
C TYR A 634 -2.42 -15.66 12.69
N ILE A 635 -1.40 -15.83 11.85
CA ILE A 635 -1.39 -16.85 10.80
C ILE A 635 -1.54 -18.24 11.39
N TYR A 636 -0.80 -18.54 12.47
CA TYR A 636 -0.85 -19.84 13.13
C TYR A 636 -2.23 -20.10 13.74
N ASP A 637 -2.81 -19.14 14.48
CA ASP A 637 -4.13 -19.27 15.09
C ASP A 637 -5.24 -19.47 14.03
N ILE A 638 -5.17 -18.77 12.87
CA ILE A 638 -6.11 -18.94 11.75
C ILE A 638 -5.97 -20.34 11.13
N ILE A 639 -4.74 -20.82 10.89
CA ILE A 639 -4.49 -22.15 10.33
C ILE A 639 -5.00 -23.24 11.27
N GLN A 640 -4.79 -23.12 12.58
CA GLN A 640 -5.31 -24.05 13.57
C GLN A 640 -6.85 -24.08 13.60
N HIS A 641 -7.47 -22.94 13.35
CA HIS A 641 -8.92 -22.79 13.29
C HIS A 641 -9.51 -23.38 12.00
N GLU A 642 -9.01 -22.96 10.85
CA GLU A 642 -9.55 -23.32 9.53
C GLU A 642 -9.12 -24.69 9.03
N LYS A 643 -7.94 -25.17 9.44
CA LYS A 643 -7.32 -26.46 9.03
C LYS A 643 -7.25 -26.61 7.51
N PRO A 644 -6.59 -25.70 6.80
CA PRO A 644 -6.44 -25.78 5.35
C PRO A 644 -5.55 -26.96 4.94
N GLU A 645 -5.63 -27.37 3.68
CA GLU A 645 -4.70 -28.36 3.12
C GLU A 645 -3.25 -27.84 3.04
N GLY A 646 -3.09 -26.52 2.97
CA GLY A 646 -1.79 -25.88 2.99
C GLY A 646 -1.88 -24.36 2.76
N VAL A 647 -0.71 -23.74 2.67
CA VAL A 647 -0.51 -22.31 2.61
C VAL A 647 0.32 -21.94 1.39
N ILE A 648 -0.14 -21.00 0.57
CA ILE A 648 0.61 -20.39 -0.53
C ILE A 648 1.35 -19.17 0.00
N VAL A 649 2.70 -19.22 -0.07
CA VAL A 649 3.59 -18.12 0.37
C VAL A 649 4.26 -17.40 -0.78
N GLN A 650 4.35 -18.00 -1.97
CA GLN A 650 5.11 -17.48 -3.11
C GLN A 650 4.52 -16.20 -3.72
N LEU A 651 3.23 -15.94 -3.54
CA LEU A 651 2.52 -14.85 -4.22
C LEU A 651 2.59 -13.52 -3.45
N GLY A 652 2.70 -13.56 -2.12
CA GLY A 652 2.72 -12.39 -1.25
C GLY A 652 4.09 -11.72 -1.08
N GLY A 653 5.07 -12.06 -1.91
CA GLY A 653 6.43 -11.50 -1.84
C GLY A 653 7.11 -11.78 -0.51
N GLN A 654 8.05 -10.92 -0.10
CA GLN A 654 8.87 -11.14 1.09
C GLN A 654 8.07 -11.15 2.40
N THR A 655 6.92 -10.47 2.44
CA THR A 655 6.05 -10.50 3.63
C THR A 655 5.55 -11.89 3.96
N ALA A 656 5.09 -12.63 2.96
CA ALA A 656 4.63 -14.01 3.12
C ALA A 656 5.80 -15.00 3.27
N LEU A 657 6.85 -14.85 2.47
CA LEU A 657 8.00 -15.75 2.45
C LEU A 657 8.74 -15.86 3.79
N LYS A 658 8.85 -14.76 4.54
CA LYS A 658 9.50 -14.77 5.87
C LYS A 658 8.84 -15.75 6.87
N LEU A 659 7.63 -16.23 6.60
CA LEU A 659 6.92 -17.19 7.42
C LEU A 659 7.18 -18.66 7.01
N ALA A 660 7.81 -18.90 5.86
CA ALA A 660 8.01 -20.24 5.31
C ALA A 660 8.78 -21.17 6.28
N GLU A 661 9.86 -20.67 6.92
CA GLU A 661 10.61 -21.41 7.93
C GLU A 661 9.74 -21.88 9.08
N LYS A 662 8.90 -20.98 9.62
CA LYS A 662 8.01 -21.32 10.74
C LYS A 662 6.91 -22.28 10.30
N LEU A 663 6.34 -22.12 9.12
CA LEU A 663 5.34 -23.04 8.57
C LEU A 663 5.92 -24.45 8.46
N ASP A 664 7.10 -24.60 7.87
CA ASP A 664 7.80 -25.89 7.74
C ASP A 664 8.12 -26.51 9.12
N LYS A 665 8.70 -25.72 10.03
CA LYS A 665 9.04 -26.15 11.39
C LYS A 665 7.84 -26.64 12.20
N TYR A 666 6.66 -26.08 11.98
CA TYR A 666 5.41 -26.51 12.64
C TYR A 666 4.62 -27.56 11.84
N GLY A 667 5.21 -28.10 10.76
CA GLY A 667 4.61 -29.15 9.95
C GLY A 667 3.42 -28.71 9.12
N ILE A 668 3.29 -27.40 8.84
CA ILE A 668 2.25 -26.83 8.00
C ILE A 668 2.71 -26.93 6.55
N LYS A 669 1.89 -27.55 5.70
CA LYS A 669 2.22 -27.77 4.30
C LYS A 669 2.29 -26.43 3.55
N ILE A 670 3.43 -26.13 2.93
CA ILE A 670 3.58 -25.05 1.96
C ILE A 670 3.15 -25.61 0.59
N ILE A 671 2.24 -24.91 -0.07
CA ILE A 671 1.78 -25.23 -1.42
C ILE A 671 2.66 -24.48 -2.42
N GLY A 672 3.29 -25.22 -3.33
CA GLY A 672 4.30 -24.73 -4.26
C GLY A 672 5.71 -25.14 -3.85
N THR A 673 6.70 -24.30 -4.08
CA THR A 673 8.11 -24.52 -3.75
C THR A 673 8.31 -24.69 -2.25
N SER A 674 9.05 -25.73 -1.84
CA SER A 674 9.31 -26.04 -0.43
C SER A 674 10.18 -24.97 0.26
N PHE A 675 10.10 -24.91 1.61
CA PHE A 675 10.98 -24.04 2.40
C PHE A 675 12.46 -24.32 2.12
N GLN A 676 12.85 -25.59 2.02
CA GLN A 676 14.25 -25.98 1.77
C GLN A 676 14.77 -25.42 0.44
N SER A 677 13.92 -25.40 -0.59
CA SER A 677 14.27 -24.85 -1.90
C SER A 677 14.33 -23.31 -1.88
N LEU A 678 13.42 -22.68 -1.11
CA LEU A 678 13.42 -21.24 -0.89
C LEU A 678 14.71 -20.80 -0.17
N ASP A 679 15.07 -21.48 0.92
CA ASP A 679 16.26 -21.19 1.72
C ASP A 679 17.56 -21.43 0.93
N LEU A 680 17.60 -22.53 0.14
CA LEU A 680 18.73 -22.82 -0.76
C LEU A 680 18.97 -21.71 -1.79
N ALA A 681 17.92 -21.12 -2.31
CA ALA A 681 18.03 -20.02 -3.26
C ALA A 681 18.46 -18.67 -2.59
N GLU A 682 18.05 -18.45 -1.34
CA GLU A 682 18.40 -17.24 -0.59
C GLU A 682 19.80 -17.30 0.03
N ASP A 683 20.28 -18.50 0.45
CA ASP A 683 21.63 -18.68 0.98
C ASP A 683 22.69 -18.67 -0.13
N ARG A 684 23.48 -17.59 -0.21
CA ARG A 684 24.47 -17.38 -1.28
C ARG A 684 25.49 -18.50 -1.38
N GLY A 685 25.92 -19.06 -0.25
CA GLY A 685 26.91 -20.15 -0.22
C GLY A 685 26.35 -21.44 -0.82
N SER A 686 25.19 -21.85 -0.38
CA SER A 686 24.48 -23.03 -0.88
C SER A 686 24.08 -22.84 -2.34
N PHE A 687 23.56 -21.68 -2.72
CA PHE A 687 23.19 -21.37 -4.10
C PHE A 687 24.38 -21.38 -5.05
N SER A 688 25.55 -20.84 -4.65
CA SER A 688 26.75 -20.86 -5.48
C SER A 688 27.28 -22.28 -5.67
N THR A 689 27.12 -23.16 -4.69
CA THR A 689 27.46 -24.58 -4.80
C THR A 689 26.59 -25.27 -5.86
N LEU A 690 25.26 -25.02 -5.79
CA LEU A 690 24.29 -25.49 -6.80
C LEU A 690 24.66 -25.00 -8.21
N LEU A 691 25.02 -23.73 -8.39
CA LEU A 691 25.41 -23.18 -9.67
C LEU A 691 26.68 -23.84 -10.21
N LYS A 692 27.67 -24.06 -9.34
CA LYS A 692 28.92 -24.74 -9.69
C LYS A 692 28.69 -26.19 -10.15
N GLU A 693 27.86 -26.94 -9.42
CA GLU A 693 27.49 -28.32 -9.75
C GLU A 693 26.80 -28.44 -11.12
N ASN A 694 26.04 -27.39 -11.49
CA ASN A 694 25.33 -27.32 -12.78
C ASN A 694 26.13 -26.62 -13.89
N ASN A 695 27.40 -26.27 -13.64
CA ASN A 695 28.27 -25.55 -14.57
C ASN A 695 27.67 -24.22 -15.08
N ILE A 696 27.08 -23.46 -14.17
CA ILE A 696 26.46 -22.15 -14.47
C ILE A 696 27.35 -21.03 -13.94
N PRO A 697 27.79 -20.06 -14.79
CA PRO A 697 28.61 -18.95 -14.36
C PRO A 697 27.92 -18.01 -13.37
N TYR A 698 28.70 -17.55 -12.38
CA TYR A 698 28.26 -16.51 -11.42
C TYR A 698 29.45 -15.63 -11.05
N PRO A 699 29.24 -14.35 -10.63
CA PRO A 699 30.32 -13.47 -10.20
C PRO A 699 31.07 -14.05 -9.00
N ARG A 700 32.41 -13.86 -8.97
CA ARG A 700 33.20 -14.22 -7.77
C ARG A 700 32.67 -13.42 -6.58
N PHE A 701 32.58 -14.06 -5.43
CA PHE A 701 32.09 -13.41 -4.20
C PHE A 701 32.81 -13.93 -2.96
N GLY A 702 32.70 -13.18 -1.87
CA GLY A 702 33.13 -13.58 -0.54
C GLY A 702 32.21 -13.05 0.55
N VAL A 703 32.30 -13.63 1.73
CA VAL A 703 31.50 -13.25 2.90
C VAL A 703 32.41 -12.70 3.98
N ALA A 704 32.06 -11.55 4.55
CA ALA A 704 32.78 -10.92 5.64
C ALA A 704 31.84 -10.60 6.81
N GLU A 705 32.30 -10.77 8.03
CA GLU A 705 31.59 -10.37 9.25
C GLU A 705 32.23 -9.12 9.89
N THR A 706 33.44 -8.77 9.45
CA THR A 706 34.21 -7.63 9.95
C THR A 706 34.79 -6.79 8.81
N ALA A 707 35.15 -5.55 9.12
CA ALA A 707 35.80 -4.68 8.15
C ALA A 707 37.16 -5.21 7.69
N ASP A 708 37.93 -5.82 8.59
CA ASP A 708 39.23 -6.41 8.26
C ASP A 708 39.10 -7.60 7.30
N GLU A 709 38.08 -8.45 7.50
CA GLU A 709 37.77 -9.55 6.57
C GLU A 709 37.35 -9.01 5.20
N ALA A 710 36.52 -7.98 5.15
CA ALA A 710 36.09 -7.35 3.91
C ALA A 710 37.28 -6.77 3.12
N LEU A 711 38.22 -6.11 3.80
CA LEU A 711 39.44 -5.58 3.18
C LEU A 711 40.35 -6.69 2.63
N LYS A 712 40.48 -7.82 3.35
CA LYS A 712 41.25 -8.98 2.84
C LYS A 712 40.61 -9.59 1.61
N LEU A 713 39.26 -9.79 1.64
CA LEU A 713 38.53 -10.32 0.50
C LEU A 713 38.62 -9.43 -0.73
N SER A 714 38.73 -8.11 -0.55
CA SER A 714 38.84 -7.18 -1.68
C SER A 714 40.14 -7.38 -2.46
N ASP A 715 41.22 -7.90 -1.83
CA ASP A 715 42.48 -8.23 -2.53
C ASP A 715 42.38 -9.49 -3.43
N GLU A 716 41.40 -10.38 -3.12
CA GLU A 716 41.17 -11.60 -3.88
C GLU A 716 40.12 -11.41 -4.99
N LEU A 717 39.15 -10.51 -4.74
CA LEU A 717 38.00 -10.32 -5.65
C LEU A 717 38.23 -9.28 -6.72
N ASP A 718 39.19 -8.34 -6.52
CA ASP A 718 39.45 -7.15 -7.35
C ASP A 718 38.31 -6.16 -7.41
N PHE A 719 38.63 -4.88 -7.55
CA PHE A 719 37.62 -3.81 -7.71
C PHE A 719 37.15 -3.67 -9.18
N PRO A 720 35.92 -3.17 -9.43
CA PRO A 720 34.93 -2.71 -8.45
C PRO A 720 34.18 -3.87 -7.76
N LEU A 721 33.70 -3.61 -6.53
CA LEU A 721 32.94 -4.58 -5.75
C LEU A 721 31.55 -4.07 -5.45
N LEU A 722 30.56 -4.97 -5.47
CA LEU A 722 29.23 -4.74 -4.92
C LEU A 722 29.20 -5.25 -3.49
N VAL A 723 29.01 -4.34 -2.52
CA VAL A 723 28.87 -4.67 -1.09
C VAL A 723 27.41 -4.69 -0.74
N ARG A 724 26.93 -5.75 -0.10
CA ARG A 724 25.53 -5.88 0.33
C ARG A 724 25.42 -6.62 1.67
N PRO A 725 24.48 -6.21 2.54
CA PRO A 725 24.09 -7.02 3.70
C PRO A 725 23.38 -8.29 3.24
N SER A 726 23.48 -9.36 4.03
CA SER A 726 22.65 -10.55 3.80
C SER A 726 21.19 -10.26 4.17
N TYR A 727 20.25 -10.84 3.43
CA TYR A 727 18.80 -10.77 3.71
C TYR A 727 18.21 -9.34 3.73
N VAL A 728 18.34 -8.59 2.64
CA VAL A 728 17.76 -7.24 2.49
C VAL A 728 16.74 -7.18 1.36
N LEU A 729 15.69 -6.34 1.53
CA LEU A 729 14.65 -6.09 0.54
C LEU A 729 14.98 -4.86 -0.31
N GLY A 730 14.81 -4.97 -1.64
CA GLY A 730 14.96 -3.84 -2.56
C GLY A 730 16.35 -3.20 -2.52
N GLY A 731 17.40 -4.02 -2.34
CA GLY A 731 18.80 -3.58 -2.35
C GLY A 731 19.21 -2.68 -1.19
N GLN A 732 18.48 -2.69 -0.06
CA GLN A 732 18.77 -1.82 1.09
C GLN A 732 20.22 -1.93 1.57
N GLY A 733 20.95 -0.80 1.59
CA GLY A 733 22.34 -0.73 2.02
C GLY A 733 23.35 -1.31 1.02
N MET A 734 22.92 -1.63 -0.20
CA MET A 734 23.84 -2.08 -1.26
C MET A 734 24.59 -0.88 -1.87
N LYS A 735 25.88 -1.06 -2.13
CA LYS A 735 26.70 -0.03 -2.77
C LYS A 735 27.81 -0.63 -3.61
N ILE A 736 28.03 -0.04 -4.78
CA ILE A 736 29.23 -0.33 -5.59
C ILE A 736 30.38 0.53 -5.07
N VAL A 737 31.50 -0.10 -4.75
CA VAL A 737 32.73 0.54 -4.26
C VAL A 737 33.87 0.29 -5.23
N ILE A 738 34.71 1.30 -5.47
CA ILE A 738 35.76 1.27 -6.50
C ILE A 738 37.18 1.20 -5.92
N ASN A 739 37.34 1.33 -4.61
CA ASN A 739 38.62 1.27 -3.93
C ASN A 739 38.46 0.83 -2.47
N LYS A 740 39.58 0.59 -1.77
CA LYS A 740 39.58 0.15 -0.37
C LYS A 740 39.07 1.18 0.59
N GLU A 741 39.29 2.46 0.34
CA GLU A 741 38.83 3.56 1.20
C GLU A 741 37.32 3.64 1.23
N GLU A 742 36.67 3.54 0.07
CA GLU A 742 35.21 3.48 -0.04
C GLU A 742 34.63 2.20 0.59
N LEU A 743 35.30 1.07 0.40
CA LEU A 743 34.91 -0.21 0.99
C LEU A 743 34.91 -0.12 2.52
N GLU A 744 36.01 0.34 3.12
CA GLU A 744 36.14 0.46 4.58
C GLU A 744 35.08 1.38 5.16
N ALA A 745 34.92 2.58 4.59
CA ALA A 745 33.93 3.56 5.03
C ALA A 745 32.51 2.99 4.97
N HIS A 746 32.16 2.30 3.88
CA HIS A 746 30.83 1.74 3.71
C HIS A 746 30.57 0.55 4.64
N VAL A 747 31.52 -0.37 4.77
CA VAL A 747 31.40 -1.54 5.66
C VAL A 747 31.24 -1.13 7.12
N VAL A 748 32.04 -0.14 7.57
CA VAL A 748 31.95 0.41 8.94
C VAL A 748 30.57 1.02 9.19
N ASP A 749 30.02 1.77 8.23
CA ASP A 749 28.68 2.35 8.34
C ASP A 749 27.59 1.28 8.37
N LEU A 750 27.68 0.26 7.53
CA LEU A 750 26.73 -0.86 7.51
C LEU A 750 26.75 -1.66 8.82
N LEU A 751 27.92 -2.03 9.32
CA LEU A 751 28.03 -2.80 10.56
C LEU A 751 27.56 -2.00 11.78
N ARG A 752 27.68 -0.65 11.75
CA ARG A 752 27.12 0.23 12.78
C ARG A 752 25.58 0.26 12.72
N LYS A 753 25.00 0.31 11.52
CA LYS A 753 23.54 0.34 11.31
C LYS A 753 22.88 -1.01 11.55
N ILE A 754 23.56 -2.09 11.20
CA ILE A 754 23.05 -3.46 11.27
C ILE A 754 24.12 -4.36 11.94
N PRO A 755 24.27 -4.31 13.26
CA PRO A 755 25.23 -5.13 13.99
C PRO A 755 24.97 -6.63 13.79
N ASN A 756 26.04 -7.41 13.71
CA ASN A 756 26.04 -8.88 13.56
C ASN A 756 25.43 -9.38 12.21
N ASN A 757 25.39 -8.54 11.19
CA ASN A 757 24.99 -9.00 9.87
C ASN A 757 26.24 -9.43 9.07
N LYS A 758 26.07 -10.50 8.28
CA LYS A 758 27.07 -10.91 7.29
C LYS A 758 27.00 -9.97 6.08
N LEU A 759 28.14 -9.58 5.61
CA LEU A 759 28.28 -8.78 4.39
C LEU A 759 28.74 -9.67 3.25
N LEU A 760 28.08 -9.53 2.10
CA LEU A 760 28.55 -10.12 0.85
C LEU A 760 29.29 -9.08 0.03
N LEU A 761 30.43 -9.49 -0.51
CA LEU A 761 31.20 -8.74 -1.48
C LEU A 761 31.20 -9.53 -2.79
N ASP A 762 30.51 -9.01 -3.80
CA ASP A 762 30.51 -9.63 -5.14
C ASP A 762 31.43 -8.81 -6.06
N HIS A 763 32.22 -9.48 -6.90
CA HIS A 763 32.93 -8.81 -7.98
C HIS A 763 31.91 -8.20 -8.95
N TYR A 764 31.98 -6.89 -9.14
CA TYR A 764 31.02 -6.18 -9.97
C TYR A 764 31.41 -6.26 -11.46
N LEU A 765 30.47 -6.72 -12.28
CA LEU A 765 30.65 -6.86 -13.72
C LEU A 765 30.36 -5.54 -14.44
N ASP A 766 31.30 -4.61 -14.39
CA ASP A 766 31.15 -3.30 -15.01
C ASP A 766 30.89 -3.40 -16.51
N GLY A 767 29.90 -2.62 -16.99
CA GLY A 767 29.49 -2.60 -18.40
C GLY A 767 28.67 -3.82 -18.85
N ALA A 768 28.30 -4.75 -17.96
CA ALA A 768 27.42 -5.85 -18.30
C ALA A 768 26.00 -5.35 -18.64
N ILE A 769 25.32 -6.07 -19.52
CA ILE A 769 23.88 -5.91 -19.78
C ILE A 769 23.13 -6.73 -18.73
N GLU A 770 22.12 -6.15 -18.11
CA GLU A 770 21.24 -6.86 -17.18
C GLU A 770 20.00 -7.39 -17.89
N ALA A 771 19.65 -8.62 -17.58
CA ALA A 771 18.43 -9.26 -18.09
C ALA A 771 17.78 -10.09 -16.98
N GLU A 772 16.50 -10.35 -17.10
CA GLU A 772 15.79 -11.24 -16.21
C GLU A 772 14.84 -12.15 -16.97
N ALA A 773 14.67 -13.37 -16.48
CA ALA A 773 13.72 -14.35 -16.99
C ALA A 773 12.77 -14.80 -15.90
N ASP A 774 11.49 -14.75 -16.20
CA ASP A 774 10.45 -15.34 -15.38
C ASP A 774 9.97 -16.66 -15.99
N ALA A 775 9.72 -17.65 -15.14
CA ALA A 775 9.29 -18.98 -15.59
C ALA A 775 8.30 -19.60 -14.63
N ILE A 776 7.55 -20.58 -15.14
CA ILE A 776 6.72 -21.50 -14.36
C ILE A 776 7.39 -22.89 -14.42
N CYS A 777 7.46 -23.57 -13.29
CA CYS A 777 7.99 -24.91 -13.19
C CYS A 777 6.99 -25.83 -12.44
N ASP A 778 6.80 -27.05 -12.92
CA ASP A 778 5.96 -28.07 -12.28
C ASP A 778 6.76 -29.16 -11.57
N GLY A 779 8.08 -28.94 -11.36
CA GLY A 779 9.04 -29.89 -10.80
C GLY A 779 9.67 -30.82 -11.84
N GLU A 780 9.08 -30.95 -13.02
CA GLU A 780 9.57 -31.80 -14.14
C GLU A 780 9.85 -30.98 -15.39
N ASN A 781 9.00 -30.01 -15.67
CA ASN A 781 9.06 -29.16 -16.86
C ASN A 781 9.16 -27.68 -16.46
N VAL A 782 9.73 -26.86 -17.34
CA VAL A 782 9.88 -25.43 -17.15
C VAL A 782 9.37 -24.71 -18.39
N TYR A 783 8.52 -23.73 -18.21
CA TYR A 783 8.06 -22.82 -19.25
C TYR A 783 8.50 -21.40 -18.93
N ILE A 784 9.34 -20.79 -19.79
CA ILE A 784 9.79 -19.41 -19.65
C ILE A 784 8.67 -18.50 -20.17
N ILE A 785 8.07 -17.71 -19.27
CA ILE A 785 6.95 -16.82 -19.60
C ILE A 785 7.43 -15.53 -20.26
N GLY A 786 8.67 -15.11 -20.00
CA GLY A 786 9.26 -13.94 -20.65
C GLY A 786 10.70 -13.72 -20.26
N ILE A 787 11.46 -13.10 -21.16
CA ILE A 787 12.80 -12.60 -20.92
C ILE A 787 12.77 -11.10 -21.16
N MET A 788 13.22 -10.32 -20.17
CA MET A 788 13.28 -8.86 -20.26
C MET A 788 14.74 -8.41 -20.27
N GLU A 789 15.06 -7.43 -21.10
CA GLU A 789 16.38 -6.79 -21.17
C GLU A 789 16.29 -5.37 -20.61
N HIS A 790 17.20 -5.02 -19.70
CA HIS A 790 17.27 -3.70 -19.11
C HIS A 790 17.95 -2.70 -20.04
N ILE A 791 17.41 -1.48 -20.13
CA ILE A 791 18.00 -0.39 -20.91
C ILE A 791 19.16 0.26 -20.13
N GLU A 792 19.04 0.35 -18.80
CA GLU A 792 20.10 0.82 -17.92
C GLU A 792 21.19 -0.25 -17.75
N PRO A 793 22.46 0.17 -17.50
CA PRO A 793 23.54 -0.78 -17.27
C PRO A 793 23.35 -1.58 -15.99
N CYS A 794 23.97 -2.75 -15.92
CA CYS A 794 24.02 -3.57 -14.70
C CYS A 794 24.47 -2.75 -13.49
N GLY A 795 23.90 -3.04 -12.32
CA GLY A 795 24.14 -2.33 -11.06
C GLY A 795 23.11 -1.26 -10.72
N ILE A 796 22.13 -1.04 -11.60
CA ILE A 796 20.89 -0.33 -11.27
C ILE A 796 19.84 -1.35 -10.89
N HIS A 797 19.15 -1.13 -9.79
CA HIS A 797 18.11 -2.06 -9.34
C HIS A 797 17.06 -2.30 -10.45
N SER A 798 16.67 -3.56 -10.67
CA SER A 798 15.73 -3.96 -11.74
C SER A 798 14.40 -3.18 -11.70
N GLY A 799 13.92 -2.82 -10.51
CA GLY A 799 12.73 -1.97 -10.34
C GLY A 799 12.88 -0.54 -10.83
N ASP A 800 14.11 -0.03 -10.88
CA ASP A 800 14.43 1.34 -11.31
C ASP A 800 14.88 1.41 -12.76
N SER A 801 15.06 0.25 -13.41
CA SER A 801 15.45 0.16 -14.80
C SER A 801 14.25 0.15 -15.73
N ASN A 802 14.35 0.89 -16.84
CA ASN A 802 13.49 0.63 -17.99
C ASN A 802 13.87 -0.75 -18.56
N ALA A 803 12.88 -1.53 -18.95
CA ALA A 803 13.13 -2.86 -19.51
C ALA A 803 12.21 -3.13 -20.70
N THR A 804 12.72 -3.88 -21.67
CA THR A 804 11.97 -4.25 -22.87
C THR A 804 11.59 -5.71 -22.86
N LEU A 805 10.42 -6.00 -23.38
CA LEU A 805 9.91 -7.32 -23.69
C LEU A 805 9.42 -7.30 -25.15
N PRO A 806 9.94 -8.16 -26.04
CA PRO A 806 11.10 -9.03 -25.86
C PRO A 806 12.44 -8.25 -25.72
N PRO A 807 13.57 -8.94 -25.47
CA PRO A 807 14.91 -8.34 -25.50
C PRO A 807 15.22 -7.66 -26.84
N PHE A 808 15.96 -6.56 -26.80
CA PHE A 808 16.22 -5.74 -27.99
C PHE A 808 17.66 -5.82 -28.50
N ASN A 809 18.63 -6.14 -27.66
CA ASN A 809 20.05 -6.12 -27.99
C ASN A 809 20.77 -7.47 -27.70
N LEU A 810 20.11 -8.42 -27.03
CA LEU A 810 20.66 -9.73 -26.73
C LEU A 810 20.56 -10.64 -27.95
N GLY A 811 21.72 -11.18 -28.39
CA GLY A 811 21.79 -12.15 -29.52
C GLY A 811 21.22 -13.52 -29.15
N GLU A 812 20.82 -14.30 -30.17
CA GLU A 812 20.21 -15.62 -30.01
C GLU A 812 21.04 -16.58 -29.14
N PHE A 813 22.36 -16.53 -29.29
CA PHE A 813 23.29 -17.35 -28.49
C PHE A 813 23.18 -17.03 -26.97
N VAL A 814 23.10 -15.76 -26.62
CA VAL A 814 22.91 -15.31 -25.23
C VAL A 814 21.53 -15.68 -24.73
N LEU A 815 20.49 -15.46 -25.53
CA LEU A 815 19.11 -15.83 -25.18
C LEU A 815 18.98 -17.34 -24.92
N GLN A 816 19.69 -18.17 -25.69
CA GLN A 816 19.69 -19.62 -25.46
C GLN A 816 20.38 -19.98 -24.13
N GLN A 817 21.50 -19.33 -23.79
CA GLN A 817 22.13 -19.51 -22.47
C GLN A 817 21.19 -19.12 -21.32
N ILE A 818 20.49 -17.98 -21.42
CA ILE A 818 19.50 -17.54 -20.41
C ILE A 818 18.42 -18.62 -20.24
N LYS A 819 17.86 -19.13 -21.33
CA LYS A 819 16.88 -20.21 -21.32
C LYS A 819 17.41 -21.47 -20.64
N ASP A 820 18.58 -21.92 -21.04
CA ASP A 820 19.23 -23.13 -20.50
C ASP A 820 19.55 -22.99 -19.01
N HIS A 821 20.05 -21.83 -18.58
CA HIS A 821 20.36 -21.57 -17.17
C HIS A 821 19.09 -21.49 -16.33
N THR A 822 18.06 -20.78 -16.79
CA THR A 822 16.76 -20.73 -16.10
C THR A 822 16.17 -22.13 -15.91
N HIS A 823 16.21 -22.95 -16.97
CA HIS A 823 15.72 -24.33 -16.93
C HIS A 823 16.47 -25.19 -15.91
N LYS A 824 17.80 -25.16 -15.94
CA LYS A 824 18.65 -25.90 -15.01
C LYS A 824 18.42 -25.47 -13.56
N ILE A 825 18.35 -24.17 -13.29
CA ILE A 825 18.16 -23.61 -11.95
C ILE A 825 16.80 -23.99 -11.39
N ALA A 826 15.74 -23.83 -12.20
CA ALA A 826 14.37 -24.16 -11.76
C ALA A 826 14.23 -25.62 -11.35
N LEU A 827 14.82 -26.55 -12.12
CA LEU A 827 14.81 -27.98 -11.79
C LEU A 827 15.73 -28.32 -10.61
N ALA A 828 16.93 -27.74 -10.55
CA ALA A 828 17.87 -27.99 -9.45
C ALA A 828 17.35 -27.50 -8.09
N LEU A 829 16.55 -26.41 -8.10
CA LEU A 829 15.84 -25.90 -6.92
C LEU A 829 14.53 -26.66 -6.62
N ASN A 830 14.17 -27.68 -7.40
CA ASN A 830 12.87 -28.35 -7.29
C ASN A 830 11.70 -27.34 -7.21
N THR A 831 11.74 -26.32 -8.06
CA THR A 831 10.71 -25.27 -8.07
C THR A 831 9.36 -25.85 -8.46
N VAL A 832 8.31 -25.45 -7.75
CA VAL A 832 6.91 -25.68 -8.12
C VAL A 832 6.17 -24.35 -8.05
N GLY A 833 5.75 -23.83 -9.21
CA GLY A 833 5.16 -22.51 -9.35
C GLY A 833 6.10 -21.53 -10.08
N LEU A 834 6.12 -20.28 -9.67
CA LEU A 834 6.89 -19.20 -10.29
C LEU A 834 8.35 -19.18 -9.84
N ILE A 835 9.21 -18.78 -10.77
CA ILE A 835 10.62 -18.45 -10.50
C ILE A 835 11.05 -17.26 -11.37
N ASN A 836 11.80 -16.34 -10.77
CA ASN A 836 12.48 -15.24 -11.47
C ASN A 836 14.00 -15.44 -11.32
N VAL A 837 14.74 -15.31 -12.42
CA VAL A 837 16.20 -15.40 -12.44
C VAL A 837 16.76 -14.14 -13.06
N GLN A 838 17.71 -13.50 -12.39
CA GLN A 838 18.40 -12.29 -12.84
C GLN A 838 19.81 -12.60 -13.33
N PHE A 839 20.18 -11.97 -14.43
CA PHE A 839 21.41 -12.23 -15.15
C PHE A 839 22.20 -10.96 -15.42
N ALA A 840 23.55 -11.09 -15.42
CA ALA A 840 24.45 -10.11 -16.02
C ALA A 840 25.11 -10.75 -17.23
N VAL A 841 25.05 -10.09 -18.37
CA VAL A 841 25.64 -10.57 -19.62
C VAL A 841 26.86 -9.73 -19.93
N LYS A 842 28.03 -10.39 -20.03
CA LYS A 842 29.28 -9.73 -20.37
C LYS A 842 30.12 -10.62 -21.28
N ASP A 843 30.58 -10.09 -22.39
CA ASP A 843 31.42 -10.81 -23.37
C ASP A 843 30.73 -12.12 -23.84
N ASP A 844 29.44 -12.06 -24.11
CA ASP A 844 28.56 -13.17 -24.50
C ASP A 844 28.47 -14.31 -23.45
N ILE A 845 28.95 -14.10 -22.23
CA ILE A 845 28.77 -15.02 -21.10
C ILE A 845 27.66 -14.53 -20.21
N VAL A 846 26.75 -15.45 -19.85
CA VAL A 846 25.61 -15.18 -18.99
C VAL A 846 25.91 -15.59 -17.54
N TYR A 847 26.03 -14.61 -16.66
CA TYR A 847 26.29 -14.80 -15.23
C TYR A 847 24.98 -14.70 -14.44
N ILE A 848 24.79 -15.56 -13.45
CA ILE A 848 23.65 -15.48 -12.54
C ILE A 848 23.91 -14.48 -11.43
N ILE A 849 22.99 -13.51 -11.27
CA ILE A 849 23.01 -12.57 -10.14
C ILE A 849 22.25 -13.20 -8.95
N GLU A 850 20.99 -13.60 -9.18
CA GLU A 850 20.14 -14.24 -8.17
C GLU A 850 19.01 -15.03 -8.82
N ALA A 851 18.42 -15.96 -8.05
CA ALA A 851 17.22 -16.68 -8.41
C ALA A 851 16.19 -16.58 -7.26
N ASN A 852 14.98 -16.29 -7.60
CA ASN A 852 13.87 -16.10 -6.67
C ASN A 852 12.74 -17.08 -7.03
N PRO A 853 12.63 -18.27 -6.38
CA PRO A 853 11.58 -19.26 -6.67
C PRO A 853 10.21 -18.81 -6.08
N ARG A 854 9.74 -17.67 -6.52
CA ARG A 854 8.50 -17.00 -6.13
C ARG A 854 8.02 -16.04 -7.23
N ALA A 855 6.83 -15.48 -7.04
CA ALA A 855 6.38 -14.37 -7.89
C ALA A 855 7.38 -13.19 -7.85
N SER A 856 7.54 -12.55 -8.98
CA SER A 856 8.36 -11.35 -9.16
C SER A 856 7.47 -10.14 -9.49
N ARG A 857 8.08 -8.96 -9.49
CA ARG A 857 7.38 -7.72 -9.91
C ARG A 857 7.14 -7.68 -11.42
N THR A 858 7.90 -8.41 -12.20
CA THR A 858 7.78 -8.46 -13.66
C THR A 858 6.67 -9.40 -14.16
N VAL A 859 6.20 -10.34 -13.34
CA VAL A 859 5.12 -11.26 -13.73
C VAL A 859 3.84 -10.55 -14.15
N PRO A 860 3.29 -9.54 -13.42
CA PRO A 860 2.11 -8.80 -13.89
C PRO A 860 2.37 -8.08 -15.22
N PHE A 861 3.54 -7.47 -15.39
CA PHE A 861 3.94 -6.80 -16.62
C PHE A 861 3.95 -7.77 -17.81
N ILE A 862 4.61 -8.92 -17.65
CA ILE A 862 4.71 -9.95 -18.70
C ILE A 862 3.32 -10.51 -19.01
N SER A 863 2.50 -10.79 -17.98
CA SER A 863 1.12 -11.27 -18.15
C SER A 863 0.28 -10.30 -18.98
N LYS A 864 0.39 -9.00 -18.70
CA LYS A 864 -0.34 -7.96 -19.45
C LYS A 864 0.20 -7.78 -20.88
N ALA A 865 1.52 -7.81 -21.05
CA ALA A 865 2.15 -7.66 -22.37
C ALA A 865 1.79 -8.80 -23.31
N TYR A 866 1.77 -10.03 -22.82
CA TYR A 866 1.41 -11.22 -23.59
C TYR A 866 -0.08 -11.60 -23.54
N GLN A 867 -0.87 -10.93 -22.72
CA GLN A 867 -2.29 -11.20 -22.47
C GLN A 867 -2.56 -12.65 -22.00
N GLU A 868 -1.65 -13.17 -21.13
CA GLU A 868 -1.70 -14.53 -20.61
C GLU A 868 -1.78 -14.53 -19.07
N PRO A 869 -2.65 -15.33 -18.45
CA PRO A 869 -2.84 -15.37 -17.01
C PRO A 869 -1.81 -16.27 -16.32
N TYR A 870 -0.52 -15.95 -16.43
CA TYR A 870 0.57 -16.80 -15.93
C TYR A 870 0.50 -17.11 -14.45
N VAL A 871 0.02 -16.19 -13.60
CA VAL A 871 -0.15 -16.45 -12.16
C VAL A 871 -1.24 -17.51 -11.92
N ASN A 872 -2.32 -17.47 -12.71
CA ASN A 872 -3.37 -18.48 -12.64
C ASN A 872 -2.81 -19.87 -13.01
N TYR A 873 -2.04 -19.97 -14.09
CA TYR A 873 -1.39 -21.22 -14.48
C TYR A 873 -0.44 -21.74 -13.40
N ALA A 874 0.43 -20.87 -12.88
CA ALA A 874 1.36 -21.22 -11.82
C ALA A 874 0.65 -21.70 -10.55
N THR A 875 -0.46 -21.09 -10.17
CA THR A 875 -1.24 -21.49 -8.99
C THR A 875 -1.87 -22.88 -9.17
N LYS A 876 -2.41 -23.18 -10.34
CA LYS A 876 -2.95 -24.53 -10.65
C LYS A 876 -1.85 -25.60 -10.61
N VAL A 877 -0.64 -25.24 -11.04
CA VAL A 877 0.54 -26.11 -10.91
C VAL A 877 0.93 -26.29 -9.44
N MET A 878 0.99 -25.23 -8.64
CA MET A 878 1.29 -25.31 -7.20
C MET A 878 0.28 -26.17 -6.44
N LEU A 879 -1.00 -26.09 -6.79
CA LEU A 879 -2.05 -26.91 -6.19
C LEU A 879 -1.97 -28.39 -6.61
N GLY A 880 -1.18 -28.70 -7.66
CA GLY A 880 -1.07 -30.05 -8.23
C GLY A 880 -2.28 -30.45 -9.09
N GLU A 881 -3.15 -29.52 -9.44
CA GLU A 881 -4.36 -29.76 -10.25
C GLU A 881 -4.06 -29.81 -11.76
N LYS A 882 -2.92 -29.21 -12.18
CA LYS A 882 -2.47 -29.18 -13.58
C LYS A 882 -0.94 -29.35 -13.64
N LYS A 883 -0.46 -29.94 -14.75
CA LYS A 883 0.94 -29.89 -15.17
C LYS A 883 1.12 -28.86 -16.30
N LEU A 884 2.35 -28.43 -16.54
CA LEU A 884 2.64 -27.49 -17.63
C LEU A 884 2.20 -27.99 -19.00
N THR A 885 2.23 -29.31 -19.21
CA THR A 885 1.76 -29.97 -20.42
C THR A 885 0.25 -29.87 -20.68
N ASP A 886 -0.52 -29.49 -19.65
CA ASP A 886 -1.99 -29.35 -19.76
C ASP A 886 -2.42 -27.97 -20.24
N PHE A 887 -1.48 -27.03 -20.37
CA PHE A 887 -1.76 -25.67 -20.84
C PHE A 887 -1.38 -25.48 -22.30
N HIS A 888 -2.15 -24.65 -22.98
CA HIS A 888 -1.83 -24.13 -24.31
C HIS A 888 -1.44 -22.67 -24.17
N PHE A 889 -0.15 -22.40 -24.09
CA PHE A 889 0.37 -21.04 -24.02
C PHE A 889 0.29 -20.39 -25.42
N ASN A 890 -0.29 -19.21 -25.49
CA ASN A 890 -0.45 -18.44 -26.73
C ASN A 890 -0.03 -16.97 -26.53
N PRO A 891 1.23 -16.70 -26.13
CA PRO A 891 1.70 -15.34 -25.92
C PRO A 891 1.61 -14.53 -27.22
N HIS A 892 0.95 -13.39 -27.16
CA HIS A 892 0.80 -12.51 -28.31
C HIS A 892 1.30 -11.10 -27.96
N LEU A 893 2.29 -10.62 -28.70
CA LEU A 893 2.81 -9.27 -28.60
C LEU A 893 3.30 -8.81 -29.96
N GLU A 894 2.74 -7.73 -30.47
CA GLU A 894 3.25 -7.04 -31.64
C GLU A 894 4.22 -5.95 -31.22
N GLY A 895 5.42 -5.90 -31.79
CA GLY A 895 6.46 -4.94 -31.44
C GLY A 895 7.09 -5.21 -30.07
N PHE A 896 7.15 -4.19 -29.21
CA PHE A 896 7.79 -4.23 -27.92
C PHE A 896 6.90 -3.62 -26.85
N ALA A 897 6.92 -4.22 -25.65
CA ALA A 897 6.42 -3.62 -24.44
C ALA A 897 7.60 -3.09 -23.60
N ILE A 898 7.52 -1.82 -23.17
CA ILE A 898 8.55 -1.16 -22.38
C ILE A 898 8.00 -0.88 -20.99
N LYS A 899 8.66 -1.44 -19.98
CA LYS A 899 8.45 -1.09 -18.59
C LYS A 899 9.18 0.22 -18.27
N GLN A 900 8.48 1.18 -17.71
CA GLN A 900 9.05 2.46 -17.30
C GLN A 900 8.84 2.67 -15.80
N PRO A 901 9.93 2.80 -14.99
CA PRO A 901 9.82 3.12 -13.58
C PRO A 901 9.34 4.55 -13.35
N VAL A 902 8.59 4.76 -12.27
CA VAL A 902 8.09 6.06 -11.86
C VAL A 902 8.68 6.44 -10.52
N PHE A 903 9.21 7.67 -10.41
CA PHE A 903 9.90 8.17 -9.24
C PHE A 903 9.17 9.35 -8.61
N SER A 904 9.08 9.36 -7.28
CA SER A 904 8.50 10.45 -6.49
C SER A 904 9.56 11.39 -5.91
N PHE A 905 10.66 11.66 -6.63
CA PHE A 905 11.75 12.53 -6.17
C PHE A 905 11.33 13.97 -5.85
N ASN A 906 10.23 14.44 -6.45
CA ASN A 906 9.64 15.75 -6.15
C ASN A 906 9.20 15.87 -4.69
N LYS A 907 8.94 14.77 -4.00
CA LYS A 907 8.61 14.73 -2.57
C LYS A 907 9.84 14.86 -1.67
N PHE A 908 11.03 14.64 -2.23
CA PHE A 908 12.32 14.66 -1.52
C PHE A 908 13.34 15.54 -2.25
N PRO A 909 13.18 16.88 -2.21
CA PRO A 909 13.94 17.80 -3.08
C PRO A 909 15.47 17.78 -2.87
N ASN A 910 15.94 17.38 -1.69
CA ASN A 910 17.35 17.39 -1.31
C ASN A 910 18.04 16.02 -1.44
N VAL A 911 17.36 15.04 -2.05
CA VAL A 911 17.89 13.67 -2.18
C VAL A 911 18.66 13.52 -3.48
N ASP A 912 19.76 12.75 -3.43
CA ASP A 912 20.47 12.33 -4.64
C ASP A 912 19.56 11.46 -5.51
N LYS A 913 19.33 11.92 -6.74
CA LYS A 913 18.50 11.25 -7.74
C LYS A 913 19.25 10.17 -8.52
N LYS A 914 20.54 10.00 -8.27
CA LYS A 914 21.35 8.98 -8.93
C LYS A 914 20.84 7.59 -8.60
N LEU A 915 20.62 6.80 -9.65
CA LEU A 915 20.18 5.41 -9.51
C LEU A 915 21.38 4.50 -9.19
N GLY A 916 21.09 3.40 -8.55
CA GLY A 916 22.07 2.41 -8.11
C GLY A 916 21.41 1.09 -7.75
N PRO A 917 22.10 0.23 -6.99
CA PRO A 917 21.57 -1.09 -6.62
C PRO A 917 20.40 -1.05 -5.62
N GLU A 918 20.14 0.09 -5.01
CA GLU A 918 19.00 0.28 -4.12
C GLU A 918 17.80 0.90 -4.84
N MET A 919 16.64 0.25 -4.77
CA MET A 919 15.40 0.67 -5.44
C MET A 919 14.85 1.98 -4.86
N LYS A 920 14.44 2.89 -5.75
CA LYS A 920 13.85 4.21 -5.42
C LYS A 920 12.50 4.47 -6.10
N SER A 921 12.15 3.70 -7.13
CA SER A 921 10.87 3.85 -7.83
C SER A 921 9.69 3.46 -6.94
N THR A 922 8.58 4.18 -7.10
CA THR A 922 7.34 3.96 -6.36
C THR A 922 6.30 3.17 -7.14
N GLY A 923 6.42 3.13 -8.46
CA GLY A 923 5.52 2.43 -9.36
C GLY A 923 6.13 2.29 -10.75
N GLU A 924 5.30 1.80 -11.68
CA GLU A 924 5.70 1.58 -13.07
C GLU A 924 4.56 1.87 -14.03
N SER A 925 4.91 2.09 -15.29
CA SER A 925 3.99 2.18 -16.41
C SER A 925 4.45 1.30 -17.57
N ILE A 926 3.52 0.93 -18.44
CA ILE A 926 3.78 0.19 -19.67
C ILE A 926 3.58 1.09 -20.89
N LEU A 927 4.47 0.93 -21.86
CA LEU A 927 4.37 1.56 -23.17
C LEU A 927 4.56 0.50 -24.25
N PHE A 928 3.63 0.45 -25.21
CA PHE A 928 3.77 -0.40 -26.40
C PHE A 928 4.29 0.42 -27.57
N ILE A 929 5.27 -0.13 -28.29
CA ILE A 929 5.84 0.44 -29.51
C ILE A 929 5.94 -0.61 -30.59
N ASP A 930 5.72 -0.23 -31.84
CA ASP A 930 5.80 -1.15 -32.98
C ASP A 930 7.26 -1.46 -33.35
N SER A 931 8.17 -0.56 -33.07
CA SER A 931 9.58 -0.66 -33.49
C SER A 931 10.49 0.16 -32.58
N LEU A 932 11.75 -0.30 -32.41
CA LEU A 932 12.81 0.43 -31.71
C LEU A 932 13.25 1.74 -32.41
N LYS A 933 12.72 2.02 -33.59
CA LYS A 933 12.89 3.29 -34.32
C LYS A 933 11.86 4.35 -33.89
N ASP A 934 10.96 4.00 -33.01
CA ASP A 934 9.96 4.92 -32.47
C ASP A 934 10.65 6.04 -31.65
N ASP A 935 10.19 7.27 -31.86
CA ASP A 935 10.70 8.45 -31.12
C ASP A 935 10.58 8.28 -29.60
N ALA A 936 9.54 7.57 -29.13
CA ALA A 936 9.34 7.28 -27.72
C ALA A 936 10.44 6.39 -27.14
N PHE A 937 10.95 5.39 -27.88
CA PHE A 937 12.09 4.58 -27.45
C PHE A 937 13.37 5.43 -27.37
N TYR A 938 13.60 6.28 -28.36
CA TYR A 938 14.76 7.18 -28.37
C TYR A 938 14.73 8.16 -27.20
N ASP A 939 13.56 8.68 -26.89
CA ASP A 939 13.34 9.56 -25.74
C ASP A 939 13.68 8.86 -24.40
N ILE A 940 13.21 7.62 -24.19
CA ILE A 940 13.50 6.83 -22.99
C ILE A 940 15.00 6.58 -22.90
N TYR A 941 15.61 6.11 -23.99
CA TYR A 941 17.04 5.82 -24.06
C TYR A 941 17.92 7.05 -23.79
N THR A 942 17.45 8.24 -24.15
CA THR A 942 18.15 9.51 -23.94
C THR A 942 17.95 10.03 -22.52
N ARG A 943 16.71 9.95 -21.99
CA ARG A 943 16.38 10.41 -20.63
C ARG A 943 17.11 9.62 -19.55
N ARG A 944 17.45 8.35 -19.77
CA ARG A 944 18.24 7.56 -18.81
C ARG A 944 19.53 8.27 -18.37
N LYS A 945 20.13 9.08 -19.24
CA LYS A 945 21.35 9.83 -18.93
C LYS A 945 21.17 10.83 -17.79
N MET A 946 19.95 11.32 -17.54
CA MET A 946 19.67 12.26 -16.44
C MET A 946 19.86 11.63 -15.06
N TYR A 947 19.69 10.31 -14.94
CA TYR A 947 19.84 9.57 -13.69
C TYR A 947 21.16 8.82 -13.56
N LEU A 948 21.93 8.73 -14.64
CA LEU A 948 23.22 8.02 -14.70
C LEU A 948 24.43 8.97 -14.66
N SER A 949 24.25 10.18 -15.11
CA SER A 949 25.35 11.16 -15.15
C SER A 949 25.54 11.85 -13.80
N LYS A 950 26.79 12.14 -13.48
CA LYS A 950 27.46 12.70 -12.30
C LYS A 950 26.67 13.66 -11.42
#